data_38647e10434ad88c2ee2535783df0e35
#
_entry.id   38647e10434ad88c2ee2535783df0e35
#
_cell.length_a   1.000
_cell.length_b   1.000
_cell.length_c   1.000
_cell.angle_alpha   90.00
_cell.angle_beta   90.00
_cell.angle_gamma   90.00
#
_symmetry.space_group_name_H-M   'P 1'
#
loop_
_entity.id
_entity.type
_entity.pdbx_description
1 polymer ?
#
loop_
_entity_poly.entity_id
_entity_poly.type
_entity_poly.pdbx_seq_one_letter_code
_entity_poly.pdbx_strand_id
1 'polypeptide(L)'
;RYRPLPVRVAPSGQITSEGLAAWFIPGSFRFCLNCGVAYDGSVRSDLTKLSGLSSEGRSSATTVLTISALKYLIGTDLGDQAKKVLGFTDNRQDASLQAGHFNDFVQILLLRGALLAAIRSQSARQLTDDVLTQKVLDHLHLEPTDYAANPEAKGIKAQNTLKTLRDVLGYRLYFDLQRGWRITNPNLEQVRLLAIDYQGLKECCEDEAEWQKGHPLLGSATPQQRYAIVHDLLDRMRKALCIKTIYLDPNFQEQIRNRSFNELREPWGLSEDERLFSHAYMVPRARPTADRSEERIVHISWRSMFGRRVRAQASWTGNPHFPRKFDEETYNAVIDDILRVLATYGYVERTGLDCGRLGYRIDSSVLAWKLTDGFNEEGAGSINIFYRTLYDNVAKLLQASDRFLHQLEAREHTAQVDTDIRVDREARFRKGLAPQRIVEGAVEPAGLPVLFCSPTMELGVDISTLNTVYMRNVPPTPANYAQRSGRAGRSGQPALVITYCAAKSPHDQYFFADPTRMVAGAVNPPTIDLANEDLVKSHLHAVWLAETGKELGSSVRDVLDLEKADSLPLREDIAAEIARSGVRAAAMARGERILAMLKTDLDAARAAWHTPTWLENVITGAPLRFDEAFRRWRSLYRATASQMKLANDILNNAAATEQDRREAKARYDEAYTQQNLLLDARPTMNSDFHTYRYLAAEGFLPGYNFPRLPLMAFIPGRKEKVVRDSFLSRPRFLGLSEFGPQSIIYHEGSTYRVKRAILTIRDEGSVTASAKLPLQSARLCPACGYGHFGNQREFERCVNCGHKLEGGRGISNLYRIEQVSTRRAMRITSDEEERQRQGYEMITTLRFAAENGKPRAEAAAFADGGQTLLELRYGPAATIWRINLGWRRRQDKSSYGFTIDVNTGEWSKDLQAPTDAEDDTVREGKTVERITPFVEDTRNVLILSPRTALPRDVMVTLQYALKRGIEHEFQLEEAELAAEPLPDADNRCAILFYEAAEGGAGVLTRLASDVDALQRV
;
A
#
# COMPACT_ATOMS: atom_id res chain seq x y z
N ARG A 1 24.26 -26.23 -14.25
CA ARG A 1 24.85 -24.97 -13.74
C ARG A 1 24.59 -24.74 -12.26
N TYR A 2 23.52 -25.26 -11.71
CA TYR A 2 23.13 -25.10 -10.30
C TYR A 2 22.96 -26.49 -9.67
N ARG A 3 24.06 -27.11 -9.26
CA ARG A 3 24.01 -28.38 -8.50
C ARG A 3 23.88 -28.06 -7.02
N PRO A 4 23.02 -28.78 -6.27
CA PRO A 4 22.99 -28.70 -4.82
C PRO A 4 24.36 -29.07 -4.24
N LEU A 5 24.83 -28.29 -3.32
CA LEU A 5 26.12 -28.51 -2.63
C LEU A 5 25.82 -28.95 -1.19
N PRO A 6 26.37 -30.09 -0.73
CA PRO A 6 26.24 -30.45 0.68
C PRO A 6 27.09 -29.50 1.53
N VAL A 7 26.53 -28.95 2.55
CA VAL A 7 27.18 -28.01 3.46
C VAL A 7 26.85 -28.36 4.91
N ARG A 8 27.67 -27.95 5.84
CA ARG A 8 27.35 -27.96 7.25
C ARG A 8 27.22 -26.52 7.75
N VAL A 9 26.17 -26.22 8.48
CA VAL A 9 25.83 -24.86 8.89
C VAL A 9 25.77 -24.79 10.41
N ALA A 10 26.54 -23.88 10.98
CA ALA A 10 26.44 -23.56 12.41
C ALA A 10 25.17 -22.78 12.74
N PRO A 11 24.74 -22.69 14.01
CA PRO A 11 23.61 -21.87 14.43
C PRO A 11 23.72 -20.39 14.04
N SER A 12 24.94 -19.88 13.87
CA SER A 12 25.23 -18.53 13.36
C SER A 12 24.97 -18.34 11.87
N GLY A 13 24.64 -19.39 11.11
CA GLY A 13 24.48 -19.36 9.65
C GLY A 13 25.80 -19.51 8.87
N GLN A 14 26.93 -19.64 9.54
CA GLN A 14 28.23 -19.85 8.87
C GLN A 14 28.38 -21.29 8.39
N ILE A 15 29.02 -21.45 7.22
CA ILE A 15 29.41 -22.77 6.72
C ILE A 15 30.68 -23.22 7.47
N THR A 16 30.60 -24.37 8.12
CA THR A 16 31.67 -24.93 8.97
C THR A 16 31.90 -26.42 8.64
N SER A 17 32.96 -27.00 9.19
CA SER A 17 33.17 -28.44 9.13
C SER A 17 32.28 -29.22 10.07
N GLU A 18 31.76 -28.57 11.13
CA GLU A 18 30.86 -29.12 12.14
C GLU A 18 29.55 -28.30 12.15
N GLY A 19 28.40 -28.93 12.23
CA GLY A 19 27.11 -28.27 12.24
C GLY A 19 26.02 -29.10 11.59
N LEU A 20 24.82 -28.52 11.45
CA LEU A 20 23.66 -29.16 10.81
C LEU A 20 23.97 -29.44 9.34
N ALA A 21 23.80 -30.68 8.91
CA ALA A 21 23.94 -31.05 7.50
C ALA A 21 22.79 -30.41 6.69
N ALA A 22 23.13 -29.67 5.66
CA ALA A 22 22.21 -28.96 4.79
C ALA A 22 22.66 -29.05 3.32
N TRP A 23 21.75 -28.71 2.42
CA TRP A 23 22.04 -28.60 1.00
C TRP A 23 21.92 -27.13 0.57
N PHE A 24 23.01 -26.57 0.11
CA PHE A 24 22.99 -25.23 -0.48
C PHE A 24 22.65 -25.31 -1.96
N ILE A 25 21.58 -24.62 -2.36
CA ILE A 25 21.14 -24.54 -3.75
C ILE A 25 21.46 -23.14 -4.27
N PRO A 26 22.49 -22.98 -5.10
CA PRO A 26 22.85 -21.69 -5.67
C PRO A 26 21.81 -21.20 -6.67
N GLY A 27 21.50 -19.91 -6.64
CA GLY A 27 20.58 -19.25 -7.55
C GLY A 27 19.14 -19.16 -7.03
N SER A 28 18.21 -18.87 -7.91
CA SER A 28 16.80 -18.72 -7.54
C SER A 28 16.15 -20.07 -7.27
N PHE A 29 15.64 -20.24 -6.08
CA PHE A 29 14.89 -21.41 -5.68
C PHE A 29 13.50 -21.38 -6.34
N ARG A 30 13.15 -22.40 -7.14
CA ARG A 30 11.95 -22.41 -7.98
C ARG A 30 11.01 -23.59 -7.74
N PHE A 31 11.21 -24.35 -6.68
CA PHE A 31 10.34 -25.47 -6.36
C PHE A 31 10.25 -25.69 -4.85
N CYS A 32 9.13 -26.22 -4.41
CA CYS A 32 8.94 -26.58 -3.01
C CYS A 32 9.43 -28.02 -2.77
N LEU A 33 10.38 -28.20 -1.86
CA LEU A 33 10.89 -29.52 -1.50
C LEU A 33 9.84 -30.39 -0.82
N ASN A 34 8.86 -29.77 -0.17
CA ASN A 34 7.83 -30.45 0.59
C ASN A 34 6.70 -31.00 -0.32
N CYS A 35 6.19 -30.16 -1.24
CA CYS A 35 5.04 -30.52 -2.09
C CYS A 35 5.39 -30.73 -3.57
N GLY A 36 6.67 -30.54 -3.97
CA GLY A 36 7.14 -30.72 -5.34
C GLY A 36 6.64 -29.66 -6.34
N VAL A 37 5.86 -28.67 -5.90
CA VAL A 37 5.38 -27.60 -6.78
C VAL A 37 6.57 -26.81 -7.32
N ALA A 38 6.71 -26.79 -8.66
CA ALA A 38 7.75 -26.03 -9.33
C ALA A 38 7.15 -24.77 -10.00
N TYR A 39 7.85 -23.66 -9.84
CA TYR A 39 7.50 -22.40 -10.48
C TYR A 39 8.44 -22.19 -11.66
N ASP A 40 7.93 -22.43 -12.86
CA ASP A 40 8.65 -22.06 -14.06
C ASP A 40 8.54 -20.55 -14.31
N GLY A 41 9.49 -19.97 -15.06
CA GLY A 41 9.65 -18.53 -15.20
C GLY A 41 8.50 -17.74 -15.84
N SER A 42 7.39 -18.42 -16.20
CA SER A 42 6.18 -17.80 -16.76
C SER A 42 5.24 -17.24 -15.69
N VAL A 43 5.37 -17.66 -14.44
CA VAL A 43 4.49 -17.23 -13.34
C VAL A 43 5.16 -16.12 -12.53
N ARG A 44 5.20 -14.91 -13.10
CA ARG A 44 5.82 -13.73 -12.45
C ARG A 44 5.13 -13.30 -11.15
N SER A 45 3.83 -13.54 -11.00
CA SER A 45 3.06 -13.13 -9.83
C SER A 45 3.35 -13.97 -8.57
N ASP A 46 3.65 -15.26 -8.73
CA ASP A 46 3.93 -16.15 -7.61
C ASP A 46 5.35 -15.97 -7.03
N LEU A 47 6.31 -15.52 -7.84
CA LEU A 47 7.66 -15.22 -7.37
C LEU A 47 7.73 -13.98 -6.48
N THR A 48 6.86 -13.01 -6.71
CA THR A 48 6.68 -11.85 -5.81
C THR A 48 6.05 -12.26 -4.48
N LYS A 49 5.24 -13.29 -4.46
CA LYS A 49 4.60 -13.84 -3.26
C LYS A 49 5.55 -14.71 -2.43
N LEU A 50 6.47 -15.43 -3.05
CA LEU A 50 7.55 -16.13 -2.33
C LEU A 50 8.51 -15.16 -1.64
N SER A 51 8.73 -13.96 -2.19
CA SER A 51 9.45 -12.90 -1.46
C SER A 51 8.65 -12.38 -0.26
N GLY A 52 7.32 -12.45 -0.31
CA GLY A 52 6.43 -12.17 0.81
C GLY A 52 6.44 -13.24 1.91
N LEU A 53 6.78 -14.50 1.59
CA LEU A 53 7.00 -15.56 2.59
C LEU A 53 8.22 -15.30 3.49
N SER A 54 9.11 -14.41 3.09
CA SER A 54 10.19 -13.91 3.93
C SER A 54 9.74 -12.76 4.85
N SER A 55 8.55 -12.22 4.68
CA SER A 55 7.92 -11.29 5.63
C SER A 55 7.42 -12.07 6.85
N GLU A 56 7.42 -11.42 7.99
CA GLU A 56 7.14 -12.08 9.28
C GLU A 56 5.66 -12.37 9.53
N GLY A 57 4.79 -12.15 8.54
CA GLY A 57 3.34 -12.29 8.73
C GLY A 57 2.79 -11.36 9.81
N ARG A 58 3.32 -10.14 9.91
CA ARG A 58 3.00 -9.19 10.99
C ARG A 58 1.50 -8.88 11.08
N SER A 59 0.82 -8.72 9.96
CA SER A 59 -0.62 -8.44 9.96
C SER A 59 -1.44 -9.64 10.38
N SER A 60 -1.07 -10.85 9.96
CA SER A 60 -1.70 -12.10 10.44
C SER A 60 -1.47 -12.31 11.93
N ALA A 61 -0.25 -12.11 12.44
CA ALA A 61 0.06 -12.20 13.86
C ALA A 61 -0.77 -11.20 14.69
N THR A 62 -0.82 -9.94 14.25
CA THR A 62 -1.64 -8.90 14.90
C THR A 62 -3.11 -9.30 14.94
N THR A 63 -3.66 -9.80 13.83
CA THR A 63 -5.06 -10.22 13.73
C THR A 63 -5.36 -11.39 14.67
N VAL A 64 -4.54 -12.44 14.66
CA VAL A 64 -4.74 -13.63 15.50
C VAL A 64 -4.63 -13.29 16.98
N LEU A 65 -3.62 -12.51 17.37
CA LEU A 65 -3.45 -12.09 18.77
C LEU A 65 -4.61 -11.19 19.23
N THR A 66 -5.10 -10.30 18.38
CA THR A 66 -6.26 -9.45 18.68
C THR A 66 -7.53 -10.27 18.87
N ILE A 67 -7.81 -11.24 17.99
CA ILE A 67 -8.95 -12.16 18.11
C ILE A 67 -8.83 -12.98 19.40
N SER A 68 -7.63 -13.51 19.71
CA SER A 68 -7.38 -14.30 20.91
C SER A 68 -7.57 -13.49 22.18
N ALA A 69 -7.10 -12.23 22.21
CA ALA A 69 -7.31 -11.33 23.33
C ALA A 69 -8.81 -11.05 23.57
N LEU A 70 -9.56 -10.76 22.50
CA LEU A 70 -11.01 -10.53 22.60
C LEU A 70 -11.75 -11.77 23.07
N LYS A 71 -11.40 -12.96 22.57
CA LYS A 71 -12.00 -14.22 23.00
C LYS A 71 -11.76 -14.47 24.48
N TYR A 72 -10.56 -14.16 24.98
CA TYR A 72 -10.26 -14.24 26.41
C TYR A 72 -11.09 -13.23 27.21
N LEU A 73 -11.16 -11.97 26.76
CA LEU A 73 -11.93 -10.93 27.46
C LEU A 73 -13.42 -11.26 27.60
N ILE A 74 -14.00 -11.95 26.62
CA ILE A 74 -15.42 -12.38 26.69
C ILE A 74 -15.66 -13.34 27.87
N GLY A 75 -14.72 -14.23 28.14
CA GLY A 75 -14.80 -15.15 29.27
C GLY A 75 -14.58 -14.52 30.65
N THR A 76 -14.34 -13.20 30.72
CA THR A 76 -14.16 -12.49 32.00
C THR A 76 -15.43 -11.80 32.46
N ASP A 77 -15.50 -11.43 33.73
CA ASP A 77 -16.61 -10.67 34.32
C ASP A 77 -16.62 -9.18 33.94
N LEU A 78 -15.76 -8.75 33.03
CA LEU A 78 -15.73 -7.40 32.54
C LEU A 78 -17.00 -7.06 31.74
N GLY A 79 -17.50 -5.85 31.91
CA GLY A 79 -18.64 -5.36 31.10
C GLY A 79 -18.28 -5.26 29.61
N ASP A 80 -19.27 -5.34 28.73
CA ASP A 80 -19.07 -5.31 27.27
C ASP A 80 -18.30 -4.07 26.79
N GLN A 81 -18.45 -2.95 27.48
CA GLN A 81 -17.72 -1.70 27.20
C GLN A 81 -16.19 -1.82 27.38
N ALA A 82 -15.72 -2.75 28.21
CA ALA A 82 -14.31 -3.01 28.45
C ALA A 82 -13.73 -4.06 27.49
N LYS A 83 -14.57 -4.86 26.84
CA LYS A 83 -14.19 -5.94 25.93
C LYS A 83 -13.86 -5.37 24.55
N LYS A 84 -12.70 -4.74 24.43
CA LYS A 84 -12.23 -4.10 23.21
C LYS A 84 -10.70 -3.99 23.19
N VAL A 85 -10.13 -3.83 22.01
CA VAL A 85 -8.68 -3.69 21.78
C VAL A 85 -8.40 -2.43 20.99
N LEU A 86 -7.48 -1.61 21.48
CA LEU A 86 -6.92 -0.49 20.74
C LEU A 86 -5.56 -0.90 20.18
N GLY A 87 -5.43 -0.93 18.87
CA GLY A 87 -4.21 -1.28 18.17
C GLY A 87 -3.47 -0.04 17.66
N PHE A 88 -2.19 0.12 18.01
CA PHE A 88 -1.33 1.16 17.47
C PHE A 88 -0.49 0.66 16.31
N THR A 89 -0.40 1.46 15.26
CA THR A 89 0.44 1.24 14.08
C THR A 89 1.38 2.43 13.88
N ASP A 90 2.47 2.25 13.10
CA ASP A 90 3.45 3.30 12.87
C ASP A 90 2.90 4.47 12.06
N ASN A 91 1.98 4.19 11.17
CA ASN A 91 1.46 5.20 10.25
C ASN A 91 0.00 4.94 9.85
N ARG A 92 -0.58 5.93 9.20
CA ARG A 92 -2.00 5.96 8.84
C ARG A 92 -2.39 4.87 7.85
N GLN A 93 -1.53 4.54 6.88
CA GLN A 93 -1.83 3.49 5.90
C GLN A 93 -1.77 2.08 6.51
N ASP A 94 -0.87 1.86 7.47
CA ASP A 94 -0.80 0.59 8.20
C ASP A 94 -2.02 0.38 9.09
N ALA A 95 -2.61 1.45 9.63
CA ALA A 95 -3.89 1.36 10.36
C ALA A 95 -5.03 0.88 9.44
N SER A 96 -5.13 1.44 8.23
CA SER A 96 -6.11 1.04 7.23
C SER A 96 -5.89 -0.39 6.77
N LEU A 97 -4.62 -0.74 6.45
CA LEU A 97 -4.25 -2.09 6.05
C LEU A 97 -4.64 -3.11 7.11
N GLN A 98 -4.29 -2.85 8.38
CA GLN A 98 -4.54 -3.79 9.47
C GLN A 98 -6.03 -3.96 9.75
N ALA A 99 -6.82 -2.89 9.69
CA ALA A 99 -8.28 -2.98 9.85
C ALA A 99 -8.92 -3.78 8.71
N GLY A 100 -8.50 -3.54 7.46
CA GLY A 100 -8.98 -4.28 6.31
C GLY A 100 -8.57 -5.75 6.36
N HIS A 101 -7.32 -6.04 6.68
CA HIS A 101 -6.80 -7.39 6.88
C HIS A 101 -7.60 -8.17 7.94
N PHE A 102 -7.86 -7.54 9.08
CA PHE A 102 -8.63 -8.16 10.18
C PHE A 102 -10.03 -8.58 9.72
N ASN A 103 -10.76 -7.67 9.08
CA ASN A 103 -12.13 -7.93 8.63
C ASN A 103 -12.19 -9.03 7.56
N ASP A 104 -11.27 -9.01 6.59
CA ASP A 104 -11.18 -10.03 5.55
C ASP A 104 -10.81 -11.41 6.15
N PHE A 105 -9.87 -11.44 7.10
CA PHE A 105 -9.46 -12.66 7.79
C PHE A 105 -10.62 -13.31 8.54
N VAL A 106 -11.38 -12.53 9.33
CA VAL A 106 -12.57 -13.01 10.05
C VAL A 106 -13.61 -13.57 9.10
N GLN A 107 -13.84 -12.90 7.97
CA GLN A 107 -14.78 -13.37 6.95
C GLN A 107 -14.37 -14.72 6.34
N ILE A 108 -13.07 -14.92 6.08
CA ILE A 108 -12.55 -16.19 5.56
C ILE A 108 -12.72 -17.29 6.60
N LEU A 109 -12.43 -17.00 7.87
CA LEU A 109 -12.62 -17.96 8.94
C LEU A 109 -14.06 -18.40 9.03
N LEU A 110 -15.01 -17.48 8.97
CA LEU A 110 -16.44 -17.78 9.00
C LEU A 110 -16.85 -18.64 7.81
N LEU A 111 -16.44 -18.26 6.58
CA LEU A 111 -16.82 -19.03 5.37
C LEU A 111 -16.29 -20.46 5.40
N ARG A 112 -14.98 -20.62 5.70
CA ARG A 112 -14.35 -21.95 5.71
C ARG A 112 -14.80 -22.78 6.91
N GLY A 113 -14.99 -22.13 8.07
CA GLY A 113 -15.57 -22.78 9.25
C GLY A 113 -16.99 -23.29 9.01
N ALA A 114 -17.83 -22.49 8.34
CA ALA A 114 -19.18 -22.88 7.97
C ALA A 114 -19.21 -24.01 6.94
N LEU A 115 -18.31 -23.99 5.93
CA LEU A 115 -18.16 -25.10 4.99
C LEU A 115 -17.80 -26.40 5.72
N LEU A 116 -16.83 -26.35 6.62
CA LEU A 116 -16.42 -27.53 7.40
C LEU A 116 -17.54 -28.03 8.33
N ALA A 117 -18.26 -27.12 9.00
CA ALA A 117 -19.41 -27.46 9.84
C ALA A 117 -20.54 -28.07 9.02
N ALA A 118 -20.83 -27.51 7.85
CA ALA A 118 -21.86 -28.00 6.94
C ALA A 118 -21.56 -29.44 6.44
N ILE A 119 -20.31 -29.75 6.08
CA ILE A 119 -19.91 -31.09 5.67
C ILE A 119 -20.04 -32.09 6.82
N ARG A 120 -19.63 -31.68 8.02
CA ARG A 120 -19.71 -32.52 9.23
C ARG A 120 -21.14 -32.86 9.65
N SER A 121 -22.10 -31.99 9.35
CA SER A 121 -23.51 -32.19 9.65
C SER A 121 -24.19 -33.21 8.72
N GLN A 122 -23.60 -33.55 7.60
CA GLN A 122 -24.16 -34.53 6.66
C GLN A 122 -23.79 -35.95 7.04
N SER A 123 -24.75 -36.86 6.96
CA SER A 123 -24.52 -38.30 7.20
C SER A 123 -23.50 -38.91 6.25
N ALA A 124 -23.51 -38.49 4.98
CA ALA A 124 -22.57 -38.91 3.95
C ALA A 124 -21.17 -38.23 4.08
N ARG A 125 -20.97 -37.28 5.01
CA ARG A 125 -19.75 -36.49 5.19
C ARG A 125 -19.24 -35.83 3.91
N GLN A 126 -20.17 -35.45 3.04
CA GLN A 126 -19.89 -34.74 1.79
C GLN A 126 -21.02 -33.79 1.43
N LEU A 127 -20.70 -32.78 0.62
CA LEU A 127 -21.64 -31.86 -0.01
C LEU A 127 -21.46 -31.87 -1.53
N THR A 128 -22.55 -31.78 -2.26
CA THR A 128 -22.60 -31.65 -3.71
C THR A 128 -23.03 -30.26 -4.11
N ASP A 129 -22.81 -29.87 -5.36
CA ASP A 129 -23.07 -28.52 -5.90
C ASP A 129 -24.48 -27.99 -5.56
N ASP A 130 -25.51 -28.81 -5.72
CA ASP A 130 -26.92 -28.50 -5.54
C ASP A 130 -27.27 -28.02 -4.11
N VAL A 131 -26.60 -28.55 -3.10
CA VAL A 131 -26.86 -28.23 -1.69
C VAL A 131 -25.76 -27.38 -1.02
N LEU A 132 -24.57 -27.28 -1.66
CA LEU A 132 -23.40 -26.67 -1.09
C LEU A 132 -23.67 -25.27 -0.51
N THR A 133 -24.12 -24.37 -1.34
CA THR A 133 -24.27 -22.95 -1.00
C THR A 133 -25.32 -22.72 0.09
N GLN A 134 -26.45 -23.46 0.02
CA GLN A 134 -27.52 -23.35 1.04
C GLN A 134 -27.04 -23.91 2.37
N LYS A 135 -26.37 -25.05 2.39
CA LYS A 135 -25.87 -25.66 3.63
C LYS A 135 -24.81 -24.82 4.31
N VAL A 136 -23.92 -24.17 3.54
CA VAL A 136 -22.95 -23.25 4.09
C VAL A 136 -23.63 -22.00 4.65
N LEU A 137 -24.64 -21.45 3.95
CA LEU A 137 -25.42 -20.31 4.45
C LEU A 137 -26.14 -20.66 5.76
N ASP A 138 -26.76 -21.83 5.87
CA ASP A 138 -27.45 -22.29 7.09
C ASP A 138 -26.50 -22.35 8.30
N HIS A 139 -25.24 -22.81 8.09
CA HIS A 139 -24.24 -22.93 9.16
C HIS A 139 -23.46 -21.65 9.44
N LEU A 140 -23.62 -20.61 8.63
CA LEU A 140 -23.08 -19.28 8.93
C LEU A 140 -23.86 -18.57 10.03
N HIS A 141 -25.11 -18.94 10.31
CA HIS A 141 -25.98 -18.30 11.32
C HIS A 141 -26.01 -16.78 11.26
N LEU A 142 -26.04 -16.22 10.01
CA LEU A 142 -26.09 -14.78 9.79
C LEU A 142 -27.49 -14.23 10.03
N GLU A 143 -27.57 -13.15 10.77
CA GLU A 143 -28.79 -12.36 10.93
C GLU A 143 -28.86 -11.24 9.86
N PRO A 144 -30.05 -10.71 9.52
CA PRO A 144 -30.15 -9.60 8.57
C PRO A 144 -29.28 -8.39 8.90
N THR A 145 -29.01 -8.16 10.18
CA THR A 145 -28.10 -7.12 10.69
C THR A 145 -26.66 -7.35 10.33
N ASP A 146 -26.25 -8.58 10.02
CA ASP A 146 -24.86 -8.89 9.68
C ASP A 146 -24.55 -8.64 8.19
N TYR A 147 -25.54 -8.87 7.31
CA TYR A 147 -25.30 -8.86 5.86
C TYR A 147 -26.14 -7.88 5.05
N ALA A 148 -27.34 -7.49 5.52
CA ALA A 148 -28.24 -6.68 4.74
C ALA A 148 -27.93 -5.18 4.84
N ALA A 149 -27.92 -4.47 3.72
CA ALA A 149 -27.83 -3.01 3.70
C ALA A 149 -29.04 -2.36 4.39
N ASN A 150 -30.22 -2.99 4.26
CA ASN A 150 -31.43 -2.63 5.00
C ASN A 150 -31.95 -3.83 5.80
N PRO A 151 -31.55 -3.96 7.08
CA PRO A 151 -31.95 -5.09 7.92
C PRO A 151 -33.47 -5.16 8.23
N GLU A 152 -34.18 -4.03 8.12
CA GLU A 152 -35.61 -3.95 8.42
C GLU A 152 -36.51 -4.35 7.22
N ALA A 153 -35.90 -4.65 6.07
CA ALA A 153 -36.63 -5.06 4.89
C ALA A 153 -37.41 -6.35 5.16
N LYS A 154 -38.69 -6.40 4.71
CA LYS A 154 -39.61 -7.53 4.88
C LYS A 154 -40.07 -8.07 3.53
N GLY A 155 -40.60 -9.29 3.54
CA GLY A 155 -41.24 -9.92 2.37
C GLY A 155 -40.27 -10.17 1.23
N ILE A 156 -40.65 -9.87 0.01
CA ILE A 156 -39.87 -10.13 -1.22
C ILE A 156 -38.52 -9.46 -1.19
N LYS A 157 -38.42 -8.25 -0.63
CA LYS A 157 -37.14 -7.54 -0.55
C LYS A 157 -36.12 -8.26 0.34
N ALA A 158 -36.56 -8.75 1.50
CA ALA A 158 -35.69 -9.55 2.37
C ALA A 158 -35.24 -10.87 1.70
N GLN A 159 -36.17 -11.54 0.99
CA GLN A 159 -35.85 -12.76 0.26
C GLN A 159 -34.84 -12.50 -0.88
N ASN A 160 -34.95 -11.41 -1.61
CA ASN A 160 -34.00 -11.03 -2.65
C ASN A 160 -32.62 -10.77 -2.06
N THR A 161 -32.52 -10.03 -0.95
CA THR A 161 -31.26 -9.79 -0.24
C THR A 161 -30.59 -11.11 0.20
N LEU A 162 -31.38 -12.04 0.76
CA LEU A 162 -30.86 -13.38 1.14
C LEU A 162 -30.39 -14.18 -0.08
N LYS A 163 -31.14 -14.12 -1.20
CA LYS A 163 -30.74 -14.73 -2.46
C LYS A 163 -29.41 -14.15 -2.96
N THR A 164 -29.26 -12.83 -2.91
CA THR A 164 -28.03 -12.16 -3.31
C THR A 164 -26.85 -12.56 -2.43
N LEU A 165 -27.05 -12.69 -1.12
CA LEU A 165 -26.04 -13.23 -0.21
C LEU A 165 -25.63 -14.65 -0.61
N ARG A 166 -26.59 -15.54 -0.86
CA ARG A 166 -26.34 -16.91 -1.28
C ARG A 166 -25.54 -16.96 -2.58
N ASP A 167 -25.88 -16.11 -3.56
CA ASP A 167 -25.17 -16.04 -4.84
C ASP A 167 -23.70 -15.57 -4.66
N VAL A 168 -23.44 -14.60 -3.77
CA VAL A 168 -22.10 -14.16 -3.42
C VAL A 168 -21.31 -15.26 -2.71
N LEU A 169 -21.94 -15.99 -1.81
CA LEU A 169 -21.29 -17.14 -1.13
C LEU A 169 -20.93 -18.24 -2.13
N GLY A 170 -21.82 -18.54 -3.08
CA GLY A 170 -21.57 -19.48 -4.16
C GLY A 170 -20.31 -19.10 -4.96
N TYR A 171 -20.23 -17.84 -5.40
CA TYR A 171 -19.04 -17.33 -6.07
C TYR A 171 -17.76 -17.54 -5.24
N ARG A 172 -17.78 -17.18 -3.95
CA ARG A 172 -16.62 -17.29 -3.06
C ARG A 172 -16.20 -18.74 -2.81
N LEU A 173 -17.14 -19.67 -2.67
CA LEU A 173 -16.86 -21.10 -2.49
C LEU A 173 -16.20 -21.71 -3.71
N TYR A 174 -16.67 -21.37 -4.93
CA TYR A 174 -16.03 -21.81 -6.16
C TYR A 174 -14.67 -21.16 -6.40
N PHE A 175 -14.53 -19.87 -6.05
CA PHE A 175 -13.25 -19.19 -6.16
C PHE A 175 -12.20 -19.76 -5.19
N ASP A 176 -12.61 -20.25 -4.02
CA ASP A 176 -11.72 -20.91 -3.04
C ASP A 176 -11.12 -22.23 -3.54
N LEU A 177 -11.69 -22.85 -4.61
CA LEU A 177 -11.16 -24.04 -5.25
C LEU A 177 -9.86 -23.78 -6.03
N GLN A 178 -9.55 -22.57 -6.41
CA GLN A 178 -8.39 -22.26 -7.25
C GLN A 178 -7.05 -22.53 -6.54
N ARG A 179 -6.81 -21.96 -5.39
CA ARG A 179 -5.65 -22.15 -4.49
C ARG A 179 -5.96 -21.71 -3.08
N GLY A 180 -7.20 -21.62 -2.81
CA GLY A 180 -7.69 -20.82 -1.73
C GLY A 180 -8.00 -19.42 -2.21
N TRP A 181 -9.08 -18.90 -1.68
CA TRP A 181 -9.51 -17.52 -1.92
C TRP A 181 -8.43 -16.51 -1.47
N ARG A 182 -7.63 -16.88 -0.46
CA ARG A 182 -6.46 -16.15 0.03
C ARG A 182 -5.24 -17.04 0.03
N ILE A 183 -4.14 -16.52 -0.44
CA ILE A 183 -2.89 -17.28 -0.66
C ILE A 183 -2.12 -17.46 0.64
N THR A 184 -2.11 -16.44 1.50
CA THR A 184 -1.45 -16.49 2.81
C THR A 184 -2.22 -17.37 3.79
N ASN A 185 -3.52 -17.55 3.59
CA ASN A 185 -4.38 -18.37 4.42
C ASN A 185 -4.71 -19.68 3.68
N PRO A 186 -4.05 -20.80 4.00
CA PRO A 186 -4.31 -22.07 3.32
C PRO A 186 -5.77 -22.47 3.47
N ASN A 187 -6.40 -23.00 2.41
CA ASN A 187 -7.77 -23.45 2.45
C ASN A 187 -7.92 -24.84 3.12
N LEU A 188 -9.15 -25.29 3.28
CA LEU A 188 -9.45 -26.57 3.95
C LEU A 188 -8.81 -27.79 3.27
N GLU A 189 -8.65 -27.76 1.93
CA GLU A 189 -7.96 -28.81 1.17
C GLU A 189 -6.46 -28.83 1.49
N GLN A 190 -5.83 -27.65 1.52
CA GLN A 190 -4.40 -27.51 1.80
C GLN A 190 -4.01 -27.93 3.24
N VAL A 191 -4.93 -27.75 4.20
CA VAL A 191 -4.75 -28.22 5.57
C VAL A 191 -5.32 -29.63 5.80
N ARG A 192 -5.73 -30.32 4.73
CA ARG A 192 -6.24 -31.71 4.75
C ARG A 192 -7.45 -31.93 5.68
N LEU A 193 -8.33 -30.97 5.80
CA LEU A 193 -9.64 -31.12 6.45
C LEU A 193 -10.71 -31.52 5.45
N LEU A 194 -10.48 -31.26 4.18
CA LEU A 194 -11.41 -31.47 3.07
C LEU A 194 -10.63 -31.99 1.86
N ALA A 195 -11.25 -32.84 1.05
CA ALA A 195 -10.82 -33.17 -0.29
C ALA A 195 -11.95 -32.89 -1.29
N ILE A 196 -11.60 -32.51 -2.51
CA ILE A 196 -12.55 -32.44 -3.60
C ILE A 196 -12.48 -33.76 -4.36
N ASP A 197 -13.62 -34.43 -4.46
CA ASP A 197 -13.79 -35.69 -5.18
C ASP A 197 -14.71 -35.48 -6.38
N TYR A 198 -14.71 -36.42 -7.29
CA TYR A 198 -15.52 -36.42 -8.51
C TYR A 198 -16.47 -37.61 -8.47
N GLN A 199 -17.76 -37.35 -8.42
CA GLN A 199 -18.79 -38.36 -8.23
C GLN A 199 -18.74 -39.40 -9.35
N GLY A 200 -18.71 -40.69 -9.02
CA GLY A 200 -18.70 -41.79 -9.98
C GLY A 200 -17.41 -41.96 -10.78
N LEU A 201 -16.31 -41.24 -10.43
CA LEU A 201 -15.07 -41.31 -11.24
C LEU A 201 -14.39 -42.68 -11.17
N LYS A 202 -14.52 -43.41 -10.08
CA LYS A 202 -13.98 -44.79 -9.96
C LYS A 202 -14.70 -45.73 -10.93
N GLU A 203 -16.02 -45.68 -10.91
CA GLU A 203 -16.90 -46.48 -11.78
C GLU A 203 -16.64 -46.12 -13.24
N CYS A 204 -16.47 -44.84 -13.59
CA CYS A 204 -16.07 -44.43 -14.95
C CYS A 204 -14.71 -45.02 -15.36
N CYS A 205 -13.74 -45.10 -14.46
CA CYS A 205 -12.42 -45.67 -14.73
C CYS A 205 -12.43 -47.20 -14.80
N GLU A 206 -13.43 -47.86 -14.24
CA GLU A 206 -13.65 -49.32 -14.25
C GLU A 206 -14.40 -49.82 -15.50
N ASP A 207 -15.04 -48.92 -16.28
CA ASP A 207 -15.76 -49.29 -17.48
C ASP A 207 -14.81 -49.66 -18.64
N GLU A 208 -14.36 -50.92 -18.65
CA GLU A 208 -13.43 -51.41 -19.65
C GLU A 208 -13.97 -51.26 -21.10
N ALA A 209 -15.28 -51.36 -21.30
CA ALA A 209 -15.89 -51.31 -22.61
C ALA A 209 -15.75 -49.96 -23.27
N GLU A 210 -15.81 -48.89 -22.50
CA GLU A 210 -15.65 -47.54 -23.02
C GLU A 210 -14.17 -47.18 -23.27
N TRP A 211 -13.26 -47.59 -22.37
CA TRP A 211 -11.84 -47.32 -22.51
C TRP A 211 -11.15 -48.09 -23.63
N GLN A 212 -11.63 -49.30 -23.95
CA GLN A 212 -11.12 -50.13 -25.07
C GLN A 212 -11.43 -49.55 -26.46
N LYS A 213 -12.39 -48.63 -26.59
CA LYS A 213 -12.70 -47.93 -27.83
C LYS A 213 -11.63 -46.92 -28.26
N GLY A 214 -10.75 -46.53 -27.35
CA GLY A 214 -9.77 -45.49 -27.57
C GLY A 214 -8.34 -45.98 -27.76
N HIS A 215 -7.38 -45.12 -27.36
CA HIS A 215 -5.95 -45.43 -27.53
C HIS A 215 -5.53 -46.68 -26.74
N PRO A 216 -4.73 -47.59 -27.33
CA PRO A 216 -4.38 -48.88 -26.71
C PRO A 216 -3.74 -48.75 -25.32
N LEU A 217 -2.98 -47.68 -25.06
CA LEU A 217 -2.41 -47.37 -23.75
C LEU A 217 -3.50 -47.25 -22.66
N LEU A 218 -4.61 -46.60 -22.98
CA LEU A 218 -5.73 -46.38 -22.04
C LEU A 218 -6.58 -47.63 -21.91
N GLY A 219 -6.82 -48.36 -23.04
CA GLY A 219 -7.56 -49.59 -23.04
C GLY A 219 -6.91 -50.69 -22.22
N SER A 220 -5.58 -50.77 -22.20
CA SER A 220 -4.84 -51.74 -21.39
C SER A 220 -4.39 -51.27 -20.00
N ALA A 221 -4.66 -50.05 -19.68
CA ALA A 221 -4.34 -49.48 -18.37
C ALA A 221 -5.26 -50.09 -17.27
N THR A 222 -4.74 -50.21 -16.06
CA THR A 222 -5.58 -50.58 -14.91
C THR A 222 -6.54 -49.45 -14.53
N PRO A 223 -7.71 -49.77 -13.94
CA PRO A 223 -8.61 -48.74 -13.42
C PRO A 223 -7.92 -47.71 -12.49
N GLN A 224 -6.97 -48.15 -11.70
CA GLN A 224 -6.19 -47.29 -10.81
C GLN A 224 -5.28 -46.33 -11.58
N GLN A 225 -4.65 -46.78 -12.67
CA GLN A 225 -3.83 -45.94 -13.52
C GLN A 225 -4.66 -44.88 -14.24
N ARG A 226 -5.83 -45.30 -14.80
CA ARG A 226 -6.79 -44.33 -15.39
C ARG A 226 -7.25 -43.33 -14.38
N TYR A 227 -7.69 -43.78 -13.19
CA TYR A 227 -8.12 -42.90 -12.10
C TYR A 227 -7.03 -41.87 -11.72
N ALA A 228 -5.79 -42.32 -11.51
CA ALA A 228 -4.70 -41.43 -11.12
C ALA A 228 -4.39 -40.33 -12.15
N ILE A 229 -4.51 -40.65 -13.45
CA ILE A 229 -4.28 -39.67 -14.51
C ILE A 229 -5.49 -38.74 -14.68
N VAL A 230 -6.69 -39.32 -14.73
CA VAL A 230 -7.93 -38.56 -14.91
C VAL A 230 -8.18 -37.59 -13.72
N HIS A 231 -8.00 -38.08 -12.49
CA HIS A 231 -8.13 -37.27 -11.28
C HIS A 231 -7.15 -36.09 -11.28
N ASP A 232 -5.88 -36.30 -11.66
CA ASP A 232 -4.89 -35.22 -11.78
C ASP A 232 -5.28 -34.18 -12.86
N LEU A 233 -5.88 -34.63 -13.98
CA LEU A 233 -6.39 -33.76 -15.03
C LEU A 233 -7.53 -32.87 -14.49
N LEU A 234 -8.55 -33.50 -13.92
CA LEU A 234 -9.70 -32.80 -13.35
C LEU A 234 -9.29 -31.85 -12.24
N ASP A 235 -8.36 -32.23 -11.37
CA ASP A 235 -7.81 -31.36 -10.32
C ASP A 235 -7.11 -30.12 -10.88
N ARG A 236 -6.36 -30.27 -11.97
CA ARG A 236 -5.71 -29.12 -12.65
C ARG A 236 -6.72 -28.20 -13.30
N MET A 237 -7.74 -28.77 -13.94
CA MET A 237 -8.84 -28.00 -14.50
C MET A 237 -9.59 -27.23 -13.42
N ARG A 238 -9.95 -27.89 -12.32
CA ARG A 238 -10.63 -27.28 -11.17
C ARG A 238 -9.81 -26.15 -10.57
N LYS A 239 -8.54 -26.38 -10.24
CA LYS A 239 -7.61 -25.40 -9.68
C LYS A 239 -7.37 -24.20 -10.62
N ALA A 240 -7.59 -24.37 -11.91
CA ALA A 240 -7.56 -23.30 -12.90
C ALA A 240 -8.92 -22.61 -13.12
N LEU A 241 -9.97 -23.02 -12.39
CA LEU A 241 -11.37 -22.62 -12.56
C LEU A 241 -11.94 -22.95 -13.95
N CYS A 242 -11.48 -24.02 -14.57
CA CYS A 242 -12.14 -24.58 -15.76
C CYS A 242 -13.40 -25.34 -15.35
N ILE A 243 -14.36 -24.65 -14.73
CA ILE A 243 -15.61 -25.21 -14.19
C ILE A 243 -16.80 -24.49 -14.82
N LYS A 244 -17.78 -25.25 -15.24
CA LYS A 244 -19.07 -24.75 -15.70
C LYS A 244 -20.00 -24.64 -14.50
N THR A 245 -20.20 -23.42 -14.03
CA THR A 245 -21.18 -23.06 -13.00
C THR A 245 -21.64 -21.63 -13.22
N ILE A 246 -22.86 -21.31 -12.81
CA ILE A 246 -23.42 -19.96 -12.92
C ILE A 246 -22.56 -18.93 -12.18
N TYR A 247 -21.96 -19.32 -11.07
CA TYR A 247 -21.14 -18.42 -10.22
C TYR A 247 -19.85 -17.93 -10.90
N LEU A 248 -19.36 -18.65 -11.89
CA LEU A 248 -18.17 -18.26 -12.66
C LEU A 248 -18.52 -17.70 -14.04
N ASP A 249 -19.79 -17.58 -14.39
CA ASP A 249 -20.25 -16.95 -15.62
C ASP A 249 -20.08 -15.42 -15.57
N PRO A 250 -19.44 -14.79 -16.56
CA PRO A 250 -19.18 -13.35 -16.55
C PRO A 250 -20.45 -12.49 -16.44
N ASN A 251 -21.51 -12.85 -17.13
CA ASN A 251 -22.77 -12.10 -17.12
C ASN A 251 -23.45 -12.21 -15.76
N PHE A 252 -23.48 -13.39 -15.17
CA PHE A 252 -24.02 -13.62 -13.85
C PHE A 252 -23.18 -12.89 -12.76
N GLN A 253 -21.88 -12.86 -12.92
CA GLN A 253 -20.96 -12.12 -12.03
C GLN A 253 -21.24 -10.62 -12.05
N GLU A 254 -21.50 -10.05 -13.22
CA GLU A 254 -21.90 -8.64 -13.30
C GLU A 254 -23.24 -8.37 -12.59
N GLN A 255 -24.23 -9.25 -12.77
CA GLN A 255 -25.51 -9.15 -12.07
C GLN A 255 -25.36 -9.27 -10.54
N ILE A 256 -24.56 -10.26 -10.07
CA ILE A 256 -24.29 -10.44 -8.64
C ILE A 256 -23.62 -9.21 -8.07
N ARG A 257 -22.59 -8.68 -8.75
CA ARG A 257 -21.85 -7.51 -8.31
C ARG A 257 -22.80 -6.33 -8.11
N ASN A 258 -23.64 -6.02 -9.10
CA ASN A 258 -24.57 -4.90 -9.05
C ASN A 258 -25.63 -5.07 -7.96
N ARG A 259 -26.20 -6.27 -7.80
CA ARG A 259 -27.16 -6.55 -6.73
C ARG A 259 -26.52 -6.50 -5.35
N SER A 260 -25.37 -7.15 -5.19
CA SER A 260 -24.64 -7.22 -3.95
C SER A 260 -24.24 -5.85 -3.41
N PHE A 261 -23.82 -4.97 -4.31
CA PHE A 261 -23.49 -3.59 -4.01
C PHE A 261 -24.64 -2.83 -3.36
N ASN A 262 -25.86 -3.00 -3.85
CA ASN A 262 -27.06 -2.30 -3.37
C ASN A 262 -27.74 -2.97 -2.15
N GLU A 263 -27.63 -4.28 -2.04
CA GLU A 263 -28.43 -5.07 -1.09
C GLU A 263 -27.65 -5.56 0.12
N LEU A 264 -26.32 -5.72 -0.01
CA LEU A 264 -25.47 -6.26 1.04
C LEU A 264 -24.53 -5.20 1.63
N ARG A 265 -24.25 -5.35 2.93
CA ARG A 265 -23.23 -4.52 3.62
C ARG A 265 -21.88 -5.25 3.69
N GLU A 266 -20.85 -4.49 3.95
CA GLU A 266 -19.53 -5.06 4.28
C GLU A 266 -19.62 -5.91 5.55
N PRO A 267 -18.85 -7.03 5.61
CA PRO A 267 -17.89 -7.51 4.63
C PRO A 267 -18.49 -8.40 3.54
N TRP A 268 -19.78 -8.74 3.60
CA TRP A 268 -20.43 -9.73 2.73
C TRP A 268 -20.68 -9.25 1.31
N GLY A 269 -21.02 -7.97 1.12
CA GLY A 269 -21.23 -7.39 -0.20
C GLY A 269 -19.96 -7.31 -1.06
N LEU A 270 -20.08 -7.39 -2.37
CA LEU A 270 -19.02 -7.11 -3.34
C LEU A 270 -18.89 -5.61 -3.58
N SER A 271 -17.70 -5.11 -3.89
CA SER A 271 -17.52 -3.71 -4.28
C SER A 271 -17.87 -3.50 -5.75
N GLU A 272 -18.33 -2.31 -6.13
CA GLU A 272 -18.66 -1.96 -7.52
C GLU A 272 -17.50 -2.23 -8.48
N ASP A 273 -16.27 -1.91 -8.05
CA ASP A 273 -15.04 -2.09 -8.84
C ASP A 273 -14.34 -3.43 -8.57
N GLU A 274 -14.94 -4.36 -7.80
CA GLU A 274 -14.31 -5.63 -7.48
C GLU A 274 -14.18 -6.49 -8.74
N ARG A 275 -12.94 -6.82 -9.10
CA ARG A 275 -12.67 -7.71 -10.22
C ARG A 275 -12.98 -9.14 -9.83
N LEU A 276 -14.03 -9.70 -10.38
CA LEU A 276 -14.37 -11.11 -10.24
C LEU A 276 -13.61 -11.96 -11.24
N PHE A 277 -13.34 -13.22 -10.86
CA PHE A 277 -12.65 -14.18 -11.71
C PHE A 277 -13.68 -15.10 -12.35
N SER A 278 -13.82 -15.00 -13.66
CA SER A 278 -14.69 -15.88 -14.44
C SER A 278 -14.05 -17.25 -14.69
N HIS A 279 -14.83 -18.19 -15.21
CA HIS A 279 -14.33 -19.50 -15.62
C HIS A 279 -13.21 -19.36 -16.66
N ALA A 280 -12.36 -20.40 -16.71
CA ALA A 280 -11.38 -20.60 -17.77
C ALA A 280 -11.77 -21.80 -18.62
N TYR A 281 -11.21 -21.88 -19.82
CA TYR A 281 -11.30 -23.05 -20.66
C TYR A 281 -9.96 -23.80 -20.71
N MET A 282 -9.99 -25.10 -20.55
CA MET A 282 -8.82 -25.94 -20.75
C MET A 282 -8.70 -26.31 -22.21
N VAL A 283 -7.55 -26.08 -22.82
CA VAL A 283 -7.19 -26.49 -24.16
C VAL A 283 -6.02 -27.47 -24.11
N PRO A 284 -6.17 -28.74 -24.61
CA PRO A 284 -5.16 -29.76 -24.46
C PRO A 284 -4.02 -29.63 -25.51
N ARG A 285 -3.66 -28.43 -25.87
CA ARG A 285 -2.63 -28.12 -26.89
C ARG A 285 -1.72 -27.01 -26.38
N ALA A 286 -0.55 -26.85 -27.03
CA ALA A 286 0.36 -25.76 -26.73
C ALA A 286 -0.24 -24.41 -27.08
N ARG A 287 0.18 -23.37 -26.34
CA ARG A 287 -0.22 -21.98 -26.59
C ARG A 287 0.30 -21.55 -27.96
N PRO A 288 -0.52 -20.95 -28.84
CA PRO A 288 -0.06 -20.33 -30.07
C PRO A 288 0.87 -19.13 -29.79
N THR A 289 1.73 -18.80 -30.76
CA THR A 289 2.65 -17.67 -30.65
C THR A 289 1.91 -16.33 -30.67
N ALA A 290 0.75 -16.26 -31.37
CA ALA A 290 -0.12 -15.09 -31.48
C ALA A 290 -1.52 -15.41 -30.92
N ASP A 291 -1.63 -15.50 -29.59
CA ASP A 291 -2.92 -15.70 -28.94
C ASP A 291 -3.53 -14.34 -28.59
N ARG A 292 -4.61 -13.97 -29.29
CA ARG A 292 -5.38 -12.72 -29.10
C ARG A 292 -6.76 -12.96 -28.50
N SER A 293 -7.02 -14.14 -27.96
CA SER A 293 -8.31 -14.46 -27.37
C SER A 293 -8.55 -13.62 -26.11
N GLU A 294 -9.72 -13.01 -25.99
CA GLU A 294 -10.20 -12.38 -24.75
C GLU A 294 -10.62 -13.42 -23.70
N GLU A 295 -10.83 -14.66 -24.12
CA GLU A 295 -11.19 -15.77 -23.27
C GLU A 295 -10.02 -16.22 -22.38
N ARG A 296 -10.31 -16.57 -21.16
CA ARG A 296 -9.33 -17.11 -20.22
C ARG A 296 -9.03 -18.58 -20.56
N ILE A 297 -7.90 -18.85 -21.22
CA ILE A 297 -7.50 -20.18 -21.69
C ILE A 297 -6.34 -20.72 -20.86
N VAL A 298 -6.46 -21.98 -20.46
CA VAL A 298 -5.41 -22.75 -19.77
C VAL A 298 -4.92 -23.86 -20.67
N HIS A 299 -3.65 -23.81 -21.05
CA HIS A 299 -3.04 -24.77 -21.95
C HIS A 299 -2.42 -25.95 -21.19
N ILE A 300 -2.92 -27.15 -21.40
CA ILE A 300 -2.37 -28.41 -20.87
C ILE A 300 -1.72 -29.20 -22.01
N SER A 301 -0.53 -28.79 -22.45
CA SER A 301 0.20 -29.42 -23.55
C SER A 301 1.11 -30.56 -23.06
N TRP A 302 1.65 -31.30 -24.01
CA TRP A 302 2.60 -32.38 -23.76
C TRP A 302 3.86 -31.92 -22.99
N ARG A 303 4.24 -30.64 -23.06
CA ARG A 303 5.36 -30.04 -22.32
C ARG A 303 4.99 -29.59 -20.90
N SER A 304 3.69 -29.53 -20.60
CA SER A 304 3.19 -29.17 -19.26
C SER A 304 3.61 -30.20 -18.20
N MET A 305 3.46 -29.82 -16.94
CA MET A 305 3.68 -30.76 -15.80
C MET A 305 2.81 -32.00 -15.94
N PHE A 306 1.53 -31.82 -16.33
CA PHE A 306 0.63 -32.94 -16.60
C PHE A 306 1.11 -33.79 -17.77
N GLY A 307 1.50 -33.16 -18.87
CA GLY A 307 2.06 -33.88 -20.02
C GLY A 307 3.31 -34.70 -19.69
N ARG A 308 4.17 -34.19 -18.81
CA ARG A 308 5.33 -34.94 -18.29
C ARG A 308 4.91 -36.14 -17.46
N ARG A 309 3.88 -36.02 -16.63
CA ARG A 309 3.32 -37.15 -15.85
C ARG A 309 2.73 -38.22 -16.75
N VAL A 310 1.92 -37.83 -17.74
CA VAL A 310 1.32 -38.76 -18.69
C VAL A 310 2.40 -39.53 -19.49
N ARG A 311 3.52 -38.89 -19.82
CA ARG A 311 4.65 -39.49 -20.53
C ARG A 311 5.61 -40.29 -19.65
N ALA A 312 5.48 -40.19 -18.34
CA ALA A 312 6.35 -40.91 -17.42
C ALA A 312 5.97 -42.43 -17.38
N GLN A 313 6.93 -43.28 -17.64
CA GLN A 313 6.73 -44.74 -17.56
C GLN A 313 6.20 -45.18 -16.18
N ALA A 314 6.59 -44.51 -15.13
CA ALA A 314 6.12 -44.77 -13.78
C ALA A 314 4.60 -44.61 -13.62
N SER A 315 3.94 -43.80 -14.44
CA SER A 315 2.48 -43.66 -14.45
C SER A 315 1.74 -44.88 -15.08
N TRP A 316 2.45 -45.70 -15.83
CA TRP A 316 1.90 -46.83 -16.59
C TRP A 316 2.67 -48.13 -16.32
N THR A 317 3.15 -48.32 -15.11
CA THR A 317 3.96 -49.47 -14.74
C THR A 317 3.22 -50.79 -15.11
N GLY A 318 3.88 -51.65 -15.87
CA GLY A 318 3.31 -52.92 -16.33
C GLY A 318 2.36 -52.82 -17.51
N ASN A 319 2.11 -51.64 -18.08
CA ASN A 319 1.24 -51.51 -19.25
C ASN A 319 1.96 -52.00 -20.54
N PRO A 320 1.45 -53.03 -21.28
CA PRO A 320 2.12 -53.59 -22.44
C PRO A 320 2.14 -52.64 -23.65
N HIS A 321 1.25 -51.65 -23.69
CA HIS A 321 1.13 -50.70 -24.82
C HIS A 321 1.82 -49.36 -24.52
N PHE A 322 2.68 -49.30 -23.47
CA PHE A 322 3.45 -48.08 -23.27
C PHE A 322 4.45 -47.89 -24.44
N PRO A 323 4.39 -46.76 -25.18
CA PRO A 323 5.17 -46.55 -26.36
C PRO A 323 6.66 -46.40 -26.06
N ARG A 324 7.54 -46.96 -26.90
CA ARG A 324 9.00 -46.78 -26.81
C ARG A 324 9.42 -45.31 -26.91
N LYS A 325 8.70 -44.54 -27.71
CA LYS A 325 8.84 -43.08 -27.83
C LYS A 325 7.49 -42.41 -27.61
N PHE A 326 7.36 -41.65 -26.54
CA PHE A 326 6.14 -40.92 -26.24
C PHE A 326 6.30 -39.49 -26.78
N ASP A 327 5.80 -39.25 -27.99
CA ASP A 327 5.86 -37.96 -28.66
C ASP A 327 4.58 -37.13 -28.44
N GLU A 328 4.53 -35.93 -29.07
CA GLU A 328 3.40 -35.03 -28.96
C GLU A 328 2.12 -35.58 -29.58
N GLU A 329 2.23 -36.31 -30.67
CA GLU A 329 1.09 -36.94 -31.37
C GLU A 329 0.43 -38.01 -30.49
N THR A 330 1.24 -38.89 -29.91
CA THR A 330 0.79 -39.89 -28.95
C THR A 330 0.12 -39.26 -27.74
N TYR A 331 0.72 -38.19 -27.21
CA TYR A 331 0.12 -37.43 -26.09
C TYR A 331 -1.25 -36.87 -26.48
N ASN A 332 -1.34 -36.25 -27.65
CA ASN A 332 -2.58 -35.65 -28.12
C ASN A 332 -3.69 -36.71 -28.31
N ALA A 333 -3.36 -37.87 -28.86
CA ALA A 333 -4.31 -38.98 -28.98
C ALA A 333 -4.80 -39.49 -27.63
N VAL A 334 -3.89 -39.69 -26.67
CA VAL A 334 -4.23 -40.13 -25.30
C VAL A 334 -5.12 -39.10 -24.59
N ILE A 335 -4.80 -37.80 -24.67
CA ILE A 335 -5.59 -36.79 -23.97
C ILE A 335 -6.96 -36.56 -24.61
N ASP A 336 -7.05 -36.64 -25.94
CA ASP A 336 -8.32 -36.53 -26.67
C ASP A 336 -9.27 -37.70 -26.32
N ASP A 337 -8.76 -38.92 -26.14
CA ASP A 337 -9.56 -40.07 -25.69
C ASP A 337 -9.98 -39.94 -24.22
N ILE A 338 -9.11 -39.47 -23.33
CA ILE A 338 -9.51 -39.17 -21.95
C ILE A 338 -10.66 -38.16 -21.94
N LEU A 339 -10.55 -37.08 -22.71
CA LEU A 339 -11.59 -36.06 -22.80
C LEU A 339 -12.87 -36.56 -23.46
N ARG A 340 -12.77 -37.45 -24.43
CA ARG A 340 -13.92 -38.15 -25.06
C ARG A 340 -14.70 -38.93 -24.00
N VAL A 341 -14.02 -39.77 -23.23
CA VAL A 341 -14.66 -40.59 -22.18
C VAL A 341 -15.29 -39.65 -21.11
N LEU A 342 -14.55 -38.67 -20.65
CA LEU A 342 -15.06 -37.72 -19.65
C LEU A 342 -16.28 -36.92 -20.16
N ALA A 343 -16.32 -36.59 -21.44
CA ALA A 343 -17.48 -35.95 -22.05
C ALA A 343 -18.69 -36.89 -22.18
N THR A 344 -18.44 -38.18 -22.50
CA THR A 344 -19.50 -39.20 -22.57
C THR A 344 -20.18 -39.41 -21.22
N TYR A 345 -19.41 -39.38 -20.12
CA TYR A 345 -19.93 -39.51 -18.76
C TYR A 345 -20.38 -38.21 -18.12
N GLY A 346 -20.30 -37.07 -18.85
CA GLY A 346 -20.77 -35.78 -18.38
C GLY A 346 -19.83 -35.06 -17.40
N TYR A 347 -18.58 -35.56 -17.23
CA TYR A 347 -17.59 -34.84 -16.37
C TYR A 347 -17.14 -33.52 -16.95
N VAL A 348 -17.05 -33.42 -18.28
CA VAL A 348 -16.61 -32.23 -18.97
C VAL A 348 -17.53 -31.84 -20.11
N GLU A 349 -17.75 -30.54 -20.26
CA GLU A 349 -18.42 -29.95 -21.40
C GLU A 349 -17.39 -29.47 -22.41
N ARG A 350 -17.69 -29.69 -23.70
CA ARG A 350 -16.89 -29.23 -24.83
C ARG A 350 -17.51 -27.99 -25.47
N THR A 351 -16.74 -26.93 -25.66
CA THR A 351 -17.18 -25.64 -26.21
C THR A 351 -16.21 -25.20 -27.31
N GLY A 352 -16.72 -24.70 -28.44
CA GLY A 352 -15.91 -24.01 -29.46
C GLY A 352 -15.52 -22.63 -28.94
N LEU A 353 -14.25 -22.28 -29.02
CA LEU A 353 -13.70 -21.00 -28.62
C LEU A 353 -13.53 -20.06 -29.82
N ASP A 354 -13.48 -18.77 -29.59
CA ASP A 354 -13.27 -17.72 -30.62
C ASP A 354 -11.96 -17.92 -31.39
N CYS A 355 -10.96 -18.53 -30.76
CA CYS A 355 -9.71 -18.90 -31.42
C CYS A 355 -9.80 -20.14 -32.33
N GLY A 356 -11.00 -20.70 -32.60
CA GLY A 356 -11.23 -21.86 -33.43
C GLY A 356 -10.81 -23.21 -32.81
N ARG A 357 -10.51 -23.25 -31.50
CA ARG A 357 -10.13 -24.45 -30.75
C ARG A 357 -11.28 -24.96 -29.90
N LEU A 358 -11.17 -26.23 -29.48
CA LEU A 358 -12.09 -26.80 -28.49
C LEU A 358 -11.56 -26.54 -27.06
N GLY A 359 -12.39 -25.92 -26.25
CA GLY A 359 -12.17 -25.74 -24.83
C GLY A 359 -13.04 -26.67 -24.01
N TYR A 360 -12.53 -27.08 -22.85
CA TYR A 360 -13.20 -28.00 -21.93
C TYR A 360 -13.37 -27.36 -20.55
N ARG A 361 -14.53 -27.65 -19.95
CA ARG A 361 -14.84 -27.24 -18.55
C ARG A 361 -15.45 -28.41 -17.81
N ILE A 362 -15.15 -28.58 -16.53
CA ILE A 362 -15.78 -29.54 -15.63
C ILE A 362 -17.22 -29.10 -15.38
N ASP A 363 -18.18 -29.97 -15.43
CA ASP A 363 -19.55 -29.73 -14.98
C ASP A 363 -19.57 -29.69 -13.44
N SER A 364 -20.13 -28.64 -12.84
CA SER A 364 -20.12 -28.45 -11.36
C SER A 364 -20.87 -29.57 -10.62
N SER A 365 -21.83 -30.22 -11.27
CA SER A 365 -22.65 -31.31 -10.67
C SER A 365 -21.83 -32.52 -10.28
N VAL A 366 -20.66 -32.75 -10.90
CA VAL A 366 -19.79 -33.88 -10.56
C VAL A 366 -18.88 -33.60 -9.34
N LEU A 367 -18.80 -32.37 -8.87
CA LEU A 367 -17.95 -32.00 -7.73
C LEU A 367 -18.57 -32.41 -6.41
N ALA A 368 -17.75 -32.99 -5.53
CA ALA A 368 -18.13 -33.31 -4.16
C ALA A 368 -17.08 -32.78 -3.16
N TRP A 369 -17.49 -32.00 -2.20
CA TRP A 369 -16.67 -31.55 -1.07
C TRP A 369 -16.78 -32.61 0.04
N LYS A 370 -15.71 -33.35 0.27
CA LYS A 370 -15.67 -34.52 1.14
C LYS A 370 -14.78 -34.31 2.34
N LEU A 371 -15.26 -34.67 3.53
CA LEU A 371 -14.45 -34.63 4.74
C LEU A 371 -13.31 -35.67 4.66
N THR A 372 -12.09 -35.28 5.03
CA THR A 372 -10.97 -36.21 5.13
C THR A 372 -10.66 -36.53 6.59
N ASP A 373 -10.34 -37.81 6.90
CA ASP A 373 -9.95 -38.24 8.25
C ASP A 373 -8.49 -37.82 8.58
N GLY A 374 -7.82 -37.20 7.66
CA GLY A 374 -6.64 -36.33 7.85
C GLY A 374 -5.33 -36.95 8.28
N PHE A 375 -5.25 -38.22 8.65
CA PHE A 375 -4.03 -38.78 9.24
C PHE A 375 -3.52 -40.06 8.60
N ASN A 376 -4.20 -40.58 7.62
CA ASN A 376 -3.63 -41.71 6.90
C ASN A 376 -2.72 -41.17 5.83
N GLU A 377 -1.35 -41.16 6.13
CA GLU A 377 -0.55 -42.00 5.26
C GLU A 377 0.77 -41.46 4.80
N GLU A 378 1.60 -42.38 4.54
CA GLU A 378 2.87 -42.37 3.84
C GLU A 378 2.99 -41.24 2.78
N GLY A 379 3.78 -40.25 3.10
CA GLY A 379 3.97 -39.06 2.27
C GLY A 379 3.54 -37.74 2.91
N ALA A 380 3.35 -37.70 4.21
CA ALA A 380 2.98 -36.53 4.97
C ALA A 380 4.09 -35.46 4.96
N GLY A 381 4.05 -34.63 3.92
CA GLY A 381 4.64 -33.32 4.04
C GLY A 381 4.06 -32.55 5.22
N SER A 382 4.81 -31.63 5.80
CA SER A 382 4.40 -30.83 6.96
C SER A 382 3.01 -30.21 6.76
N ILE A 383 2.03 -30.61 7.54
CA ILE A 383 0.69 -30.01 7.57
C ILE A 383 0.77 -28.73 8.40
N ASN A 384 0.10 -27.66 7.96
CA ASN A 384 -0.05 -26.46 8.77
C ASN A 384 -1.05 -26.70 9.89
N ILE A 385 -0.55 -27.18 11.04
CA ILE A 385 -1.34 -27.54 12.23
C ILE A 385 -2.09 -26.33 12.77
N PHE A 386 -1.50 -25.14 12.71
CA PHE A 386 -2.13 -23.92 13.20
C PHE A 386 -3.47 -23.64 12.50
N TYR A 387 -3.46 -23.51 11.16
CA TYR A 387 -4.69 -23.25 10.41
C TYR A 387 -5.68 -24.42 10.47
N ARG A 388 -5.19 -25.65 10.52
CA ARG A 388 -6.04 -26.82 10.71
C ARG A 388 -6.82 -26.74 12.02
N THR A 389 -6.14 -26.45 13.13
CA THR A 389 -6.76 -26.29 14.44
C THR A 389 -7.69 -25.09 14.48
N LEU A 390 -7.29 -23.99 13.85
CA LEU A 390 -8.09 -22.77 13.78
C LEU A 390 -9.43 -23.01 13.08
N TYR A 391 -9.44 -23.63 11.91
CA TYR A 391 -10.69 -23.94 11.19
C TYR A 391 -11.55 -24.98 11.94
N ASP A 392 -10.93 -25.96 12.58
CA ASP A 392 -11.65 -26.93 13.43
C ASP A 392 -12.36 -26.26 14.60
N ASN A 393 -11.69 -25.32 15.27
CA ASN A 393 -12.27 -24.56 16.37
C ASN A 393 -13.40 -23.64 15.88
N VAL A 394 -13.23 -22.97 14.74
CA VAL A 394 -14.29 -22.12 14.17
C VAL A 394 -15.51 -22.96 13.77
N ALA A 395 -15.31 -24.12 13.16
CA ALA A 395 -16.42 -25.01 12.83
C ALA A 395 -17.19 -25.47 14.07
N LYS A 396 -16.49 -25.77 15.18
CA LYS A 396 -17.11 -26.14 16.48
C LYS A 396 -17.92 -24.97 17.06
N LEU A 397 -17.39 -23.73 17.00
CA LEU A 397 -18.11 -22.52 17.44
C LEU A 397 -19.42 -22.35 16.63
N LEU A 398 -19.36 -22.47 15.32
CA LEU A 398 -20.52 -22.36 14.46
C LEU A 398 -21.54 -23.50 14.70
N GLN A 399 -21.09 -24.73 14.93
CA GLN A 399 -21.99 -25.84 15.30
C GLN A 399 -22.69 -25.60 16.63
N ALA A 400 -22.04 -24.91 17.56
CA ALA A 400 -22.64 -24.50 18.83
C ALA A 400 -23.49 -23.20 18.73
N SER A 401 -23.66 -22.66 17.52
CA SER A 401 -24.32 -21.35 17.23
C SER A 401 -23.71 -20.18 18.02
N ASP A 402 -22.41 -20.26 18.31
CA ASP A 402 -21.66 -19.18 18.95
C ASP A 402 -21.44 -18.03 17.94
N ARG A 403 -21.88 -16.85 18.32
CA ARG A 403 -21.82 -15.66 17.47
C ARG A 403 -20.60 -14.75 17.72
N PHE A 404 -19.61 -15.20 18.46
CA PHE A 404 -18.43 -14.40 18.78
C PHE A 404 -17.79 -13.75 17.53
N LEU A 405 -17.49 -14.55 16.51
CA LEU A 405 -16.82 -14.07 15.31
C LEU A 405 -17.66 -13.07 14.48
N HIS A 406 -18.99 -13.13 14.58
CA HIS A 406 -19.89 -12.20 13.90
C HIS A 406 -19.88 -10.79 14.50
N GLN A 407 -19.50 -10.67 15.77
CA GLN A 407 -19.40 -9.40 16.49
C GLN A 407 -18.06 -8.69 16.26
N LEU A 408 -17.12 -9.36 15.58
CA LEU A 408 -15.78 -8.82 15.36
C LEU A 408 -15.78 -7.89 14.15
N GLU A 409 -15.49 -6.64 14.41
CA GLU A 409 -15.27 -5.59 13.40
C GLU A 409 -14.05 -4.76 13.80
N ALA A 410 -13.18 -4.46 12.83
CA ALA A 410 -12.07 -3.54 13.01
C ALA A 410 -12.24 -2.32 12.09
N ARG A 411 -11.91 -1.16 12.61
CA ARG A 411 -11.87 0.10 11.81
C ARG A 411 -10.58 0.85 12.07
N GLU A 412 -10.18 1.66 11.09
CA GLU A 412 -9.06 2.57 11.26
C GLU A 412 -9.53 3.86 11.93
N HIS A 413 -8.64 4.46 12.72
CA HIS A 413 -8.81 5.78 13.27
C HIS A 413 -7.54 6.61 13.01
N THR A 414 -7.62 7.49 12.05
CA THR A 414 -6.51 8.35 11.66
C THR A 414 -7.03 9.76 11.40
N ALA A 415 -6.15 10.75 11.44
CA ALA A 415 -6.52 12.13 11.12
C ALA A 415 -7.00 12.35 9.67
N GLN A 416 -6.92 11.33 8.81
CA GLN A 416 -7.35 11.38 7.40
C GLN A 416 -8.78 10.87 7.20
N VAL A 417 -9.35 10.22 8.21
CA VAL A 417 -10.77 9.83 8.22
C VAL A 417 -11.60 11.07 8.49
N ASP A 418 -12.72 11.20 7.80
CA ASP A 418 -13.68 12.29 8.00
C ASP A 418 -14.07 12.40 9.47
N THR A 419 -14.26 13.62 9.96
CA THR A 419 -14.52 13.89 11.38
C THR A 419 -15.79 13.23 11.86
N ASP A 420 -16.87 13.27 11.08
CA ASP A 420 -18.16 12.70 11.47
C ASP A 420 -18.03 11.18 11.61
N ILE A 421 -17.30 10.55 10.69
CA ILE A 421 -16.99 9.10 10.73
C ILE A 421 -16.10 8.75 11.93
N ARG A 422 -15.13 9.62 12.28
CA ARG A 422 -14.28 9.39 13.47
C ARG A 422 -15.10 9.45 14.76
N VAL A 423 -15.94 10.45 14.89
CA VAL A 423 -16.83 10.62 16.06
C VAL A 423 -17.76 9.40 16.21
N ASP A 424 -18.36 8.92 15.11
CA ASP A 424 -19.16 7.69 15.13
C ASP A 424 -18.34 6.47 15.58
N ARG A 425 -17.13 6.27 14.99
CA ARG A 425 -16.25 5.17 15.38
C ARG A 425 -15.84 5.23 16.85
N GLU A 426 -15.55 6.42 17.37
CA GLU A 426 -15.23 6.61 18.79
C GLU A 426 -16.43 6.28 19.68
N ALA A 427 -17.61 6.72 19.30
CA ALA A 427 -18.85 6.44 20.03
C ALA A 427 -19.15 4.92 20.06
N ARG A 428 -19.00 4.25 18.92
CA ARG A 428 -19.12 2.79 18.82
C ARG A 428 -18.02 2.06 19.60
N PHE A 429 -16.79 2.54 19.55
CA PHE A 429 -15.65 1.95 20.26
C PHE A 429 -15.83 2.05 21.79
N ARG A 430 -16.45 3.11 22.31
CA ARG A 430 -16.80 3.19 23.73
C ARG A 430 -17.75 2.08 24.17
N LYS A 431 -18.58 1.55 23.28
CA LYS A 431 -19.52 0.45 23.57
C LYS A 431 -18.85 -0.94 23.58
N GLY A 432 -17.65 -1.11 23.01
CA GLY A 432 -16.92 -2.37 22.95
C GLY A 432 -17.65 -3.45 22.16
N LEU A 433 -17.96 -4.60 22.79
CA LEU A 433 -18.72 -5.73 22.21
C LEU A 433 -20.24 -5.62 22.39
N ALA A 434 -20.78 -4.46 22.79
CA ALA A 434 -22.20 -4.31 22.97
C ALA A 434 -22.98 -4.58 21.66
N PRO A 435 -24.03 -5.42 21.68
CA PRO A 435 -24.82 -5.72 20.51
C PRO A 435 -25.65 -4.49 20.08
N GLN A 436 -26.09 -4.50 18.83
CA GLN A 436 -27.08 -3.53 18.33
C GLN A 436 -28.35 -3.63 19.17
N ARG A 437 -28.93 -2.49 19.52
CA ARG A 437 -30.18 -2.40 20.31
C ARG A 437 -31.13 -1.42 19.67
N ILE A 438 -32.42 -1.62 19.93
CA ILE A 438 -33.46 -0.65 19.59
C ILE A 438 -33.84 0.02 20.92
N VAL A 439 -33.60 1.33 21.02
CA VAL A 439 -33.93 2.14 22.19
C VAL A 439 -34.89 3.21 21.74
N GLU A 440 -36.11 3.24 22.37
CA GLU A 440 -37.17 4.23 22.04
C GLU A 440 -37.50 4.30 20.55
N GLY A 441 -37.43 3.19 19.80
CA GLY A 441 -37.72 3.12 18.37
C GLY A 441 -36.59 3.57 17.43
N ALA A 442 -35.42 3.99 17.99
CA ALA A 442 -34.23 4.28 17.23
C ALA A 442 -33.26 3.10 17.27
N VAL A 443 -32.64 2.79 16.13
CA VAL A 443 -31.61 1.75 16.04
C VAL A 443 -30.29 2.30 16.55
N GLU A 444 -29.87 1.81 17.69
CA GLU A 444 -28.54 2.09 18.25
C GLU A 444 -27.49 1.15 17.65
N PRO A 445 -26.46 1.64 16.93
CA PRO A 445 -25.51 0.78 16.27
C PRO A 445 -24.72 -0.10 17.26
N ALA A 446 -24.34 -1.29 16.82
CA ALA A 446 -23.47 -2.19 17.56
C ALA A 446 -22.14 -1.51 17.92
N GLY A 447 -21.54 -1.96 19.01
CA GLY A 447 -20.21 -1.50 19.40
C GLY A 447 -19.14 -1.86 18.34
N LEU A 448 -17.98 -1.29 18.51
CA LEU A 448 -16.80 -1.55 17.68
C LEU A 448 -15.68 -2.12 18.56
N PRO A 449 -15.42 -3.44 18.53
CA PRO A 449 -14.48 -4.06 19.46
C PRO A 449 -13.00 -3.80 19.12
N VAL A 450 -12.67 -3.45 17.88
CA VAL A 450 -11.27 -3.22 17.45
C VAL A 450 -11.14 -1.90 16.73
N LEU A 451 -10.18 -1.10 17.19
CA LEU A 451 -9.81 0.14 16.54
C LEU A 451 -8.31 0.17 16.31
N PHE A 452 -7.88 0.25 15.05
CA PHE A 452 -6.48 0.46 14.70
C PHE A 452 -6.22 1.93 14.46
N CYS A 453 -5.22 2.48 15.14
CA CYS A 453 -4.92 3.90 15.09
C CYS A 453 -3.46 4.17 14.73
N SER A 454 -3.23 5.36 14.18
CA SER A 454 -1.91 5.94 14.02
C SER A 454 -1.48 6.67 15.31
N PRO A 455 -0.21 7.15 15.43
CA PRO A 455 0.27 7.87 16.61
C PRO A 455 -0.60 9.07 17.04
N THR A 456 -1.42 9.61 16.15
CA THR A 456 -2.33 10.73 16.47
C THR A 456 -3.29 10.44 17.63
N MET A 457 -3.52 9.17 17.97
CA MET A 457 -4.33 8.75 19.13
C MET A 457 -3.56 8.70 20.44
N GLU A 458 -2.27 8.99 20.44
CA GLU A 458 -1.47 9.12 21.66
C GLU A 458 -1.95 10.31 22.52
N LEU A 459 -2.50 11.33 21.87
CA LEU A 459 -2.98 12.55 22.48
C LEU A 459 -4.49 12.76 22.29
N GLY A 460 -5.18 13.19 23.33
CA GLY A 460 -6.45 13.93 23.20
C GLY A 460 -7.75 13.13 23.02
N VAL A 461 -7.79 11.79 23.05
CA VAL A 461 -9.06 11.06 23.00
C VAL A 461 -9.38 10.44 24.37
N ASP A 462 -10.54 10.82 24.91
CA ASP A 462 -11.05 10.19 26.13
C ASP A 462 -11.70 8.85 25.78
N ILE A 463 -10.90 7.79 25.88
CA ILE A 463 -11.38 6.41 25.79
C ILE A 463 -11.50 5.88 27.22
N SER A 464 -12.67 6.03 27.79
CA SER A 464 -13.01 5.45 29.07
C SER A 464 -13.00 3.89 28.97
N THR A 465 -12.63 3.22 30.04
CA THR A 465 -12.71 1.74 30.19
C THR A 465 -11.99 0.95 29.07
N LEU A 466 -10.71 1.15 28.88
CA LEU A 466 -9.86 0.36 27.98
C LEU A 466 -8.92 -0.52 28.80
N ASN A 467 -8.95 -1.83 28.55
CA ASN A 467 -8.12 -2.80 29.27
C ASN A 467 -6.99 -3.37 28.41
N THR A 468 -7.12 -3.35 27.09
CA THR A 468 -6.14 -3.97 26.19
C THR A 468 -5.65 -3.00 25.12
N VAL A 469 -4.33 -2.85 25.08
CA VAL A 469 -3.61 -2.11 24.03
C VAL A 469 -2.71 -3.08 23.27
N TYR A 470 -2.74 -3.01 21.96
CA TYR A 470 -1.86 -3.75 21.08
C TYR A 470 -0.95 -2.78 20.30
N MET A 471 0.34 -2.99 20.34
CA MET A 471 1.33 -2.24 19.55
C MET A 471 1.88 -3.16 18.46
N ARG A 472 1.59 -2.83 17.19
CA ARG A 472 1.99 -3.63 16.02
C ARG A 472 3.51 -3.67 15.81
N ASN A 473 4.23 -2.77 16.45
CA ASN A 473 5.68 -2.67 16.50
C ASN A 473 6.10 -1.94 17.78
N VAL A 474 7.36 -2.02 18.10
CA VAL A 474 7.93 -1.26 19.22
C VAL A 474 7.80 0.24 18.93
N PRO A 475 7.25 1.05 19.84
CA PRO A 475 7.18 2.50 19.67
C PRO A 475 8.55 3.12 19.44
N PRO A 476 8.64 4.29 18.80
CA PRO A 476 9.92 4.94 18.52
C PRO A 476 10.70 5.29 19.78
N THR A 477 10.02 5.78 20.81
CA THR A 477 10.65 6.26 22.05
C THR A 477 9.92 5.74 23.30
N PRO A 478 10.56 5.73 24.46
CA PRO A 478 9.91 5.46 25.74
C PRO A 478 8.70 6.36 26.03
N ALA A 479 8.74 7.62 25.61
CA ALA A 479 7.62 8.55 25.73
C ALA A 479 6.39 8.06 24.95
N ASN A 480 6.57 7.65 23.70
CA ASN A 480 5.49 7.09 22.88
C ASN A 480 4.94 5.81 23.51
N TYR A 481 5.82 4.94 24.02
CA TYR A 481 5.39 3.72 24.73
C TYR A 481 4.50 4.05 25.93
N ALA A 482 4.93 4.99 26.79
CA ALA A 482 4.18 5.41 27.96
C ALA A 482 2.80 6.01 27.59
N GLN A 483 2.74 6.82 26.53
CA GLN A 483 1.50 7.42 26.05
C GLN A 483 0.54 6.39 25.44
N ARG A 484 1.04 5.38 24.73
CA ARG A 484 0.22 4.31 24.13
C ARG A 484 -0.23 3.32 25.20
N SER A 485 0.68 2.81 26.02
CA SER A 485 0.38 1.84 27.09
C SER A 485 -0.53 2.43 28.17
N GLY A 486 -0.32 3.72 28.51
CA GLY A 486 -1.14 4.46 29.47
C GLY A 486 -2.60 4.70 29.07
N ARG A 487 -3.00 4.23 27.88
CA ARG A 487 -4.42 4.19 27.47
C ARG A 487 -5.17 3.04 28.15
N ALA A 488 -4.49 1.95 28.52
CA ALA A 488 -5.08 0.80 29.19
C ALA A 488 -5.03 0.93 30.72
N GLY A 489 -6.01 0.35 31.41
CA GLY A 489 -6.01 0.20 32.84
C GLY A 489 -6.27 1.46 33.65
N ARG A 490 -6.99 2.44 33.11
CA ARG A 490 -7.36 3.66 33.83
C ARG A 490 -8.30 3.36 35.02
N SER A 491 -8.22 4.18 36.05
CA SER A 491 -9.10 4.10 37.22
C SER A 491 -9.01 2.78 37.99
N GLY A 492 -7.82 2.19 38.09
CA GLY A 492 -7.58 0.95 38.85
C GLY A 492 -8.03 -0.34 38.16
N GLN A 493 -8.36 -0.27 36.87
CA GLN A 493 -8.72 -1.47 36.09
C GLN A 493 -7.47 -2.26 35.64
N PRO A 494 -7.58 -3.60 35.46
CA PRO A 494 -6.48 -4.39 34.92
C PRO A 494 -6.13 -3.96 33.52
N ALA A 495 -4.84 -4.03 33.16
CA ALA A 495 -4.35 -3.65 31.84
C ALA A 495 -3.51 -4.78 31.23
N LEU A 496 -3.71 -5.00 29.94
CA LEU A 496 -2.86 -5.86 29.11
C LEU A 496 -2.29 -5.02 27.97
N VAL A 497 -0.95 -4.97 27.90
CA VAL A 497 -0.24 -4.32 26.80
C VAL A 497 0.53 -5.39 26.03
N ILE A 498 0.24 -5.53 24.74
CA ILE A 498 0.90 -6.48 23.85
C ILE A 498 1.74 -5.67 22.86
N THR A 499 3.05 -5.92 22.83
CA THR A 499 3.95 -5.28 21.85
C THR A 499 4.57 -6.35 20.97
N TYR A 500 4.34 -6.25 19.66
CA TYR A 500 4.95 -7.14 18.68
C TYR A 500 6.32 -6.59 18.25
N CYS A 501 7.37 -7.41 18.43
CA CYS A 501 8.74 -7.06 18.05
C CYS A 501 9.11 -7.82 16.79
N ALA A 502 9.32 -7.11 15.70
CA ALA A 502 9.66 -7.71 14.41
C ALA A 502 11.12 -8.21 14.40
N ALA A 503 11.33 -9.49 14.02
CA ALA A 503 12.65 -10.12 14.05
C ALA A 503 13.67 -9.47 13.08
N LYS A 504 13.18 -8.79 12.03
CA LYS A 504 14.03 -8.10 11.04
C LYS A 504 14.19 -6.61 11.26
N SER A 505 13.58 -6.06 12.31
CA SER A 505 13.74 -4.66 12.70
C SER A 505 14.86 -4.54 13.74
N PRO A 506 16.00 -3.92 13.43
CA PRO A 506 17.05 -3.70 14.42
C PRO A 506 16.57 -2.94 15.65
N HIS A 507 15.70 -1.96 15.45
CA HIS A 507 15.07 -1.19 16.52
C HIS A 507 14.24 -2.10 17.45
N ASP A 508 13.34 -2.91 16.89
CA ASP A 508 12.49 -3.80 17.68
C ASP A 508 13.34 -4.85 18.42
N GLN A 509 14.38 -5.38 17.77
CA GLN A 509 15.27 -6.37 18.39
C GLN A 509 16.13 -5.77 19.50
N TYR A 510 16.55 -4.51 19.39
CA TYR A 510 17.27 -3.81 20.45
C TYR A 510 16.45 -3.74 21.74
N PHE A 511 15.20 -3.33 21.64
CA PHE A 511 14.31 -3.24 22.80
C PHE A 511 13.75 -4.59 23.23
N PHE A 512 13.66 -5.57 22.32
CA PHE A 512 13.30 -6.95 22.71
C PHE A 512 14.37 -7.62 23.57
N ALA A 513 15.65 -7.33 23.32
CA ALA A 513 16.76 -7.83 24.11
C ALA A 513 16.76 -7.27 25.54
N ASP A 514 16.32 -6.01 25.73
CA ASP A 514 16.18 -5.37 27.03
C ASP A 514 14.90 -4.49 27.06
N PRO A 515 13.72 -5.07 27.35
CA PRO A 515 12.45 -4.34 27.37
C PRO A 515 12.42 -3.19 28.40
N THR A 516 13.23 -3.23 29.44
CA THR A 516 13.24 -2.20 30.50
C THR A 516 13.65 -0.85 29.95
N ARG A 517 14.51 -0.83 28.94
CA ARG A 517 14.91 0.41 28.25
C ARG A 517 13.76 1.14 27.56
N MET A 518 12.73 0.40 27.13
CA MET A 518 11.53 0.99 26.54
C MET A 518 10.49 1.32 27.61
N VAL A 519 10.20 0.37 28.50
CA VAL A 519 9.11 0.49 29.50
C VAL A 519 9.42 1.49 30.59
N ALA A 520 10.67 1.52 31.07
CA ALA A 520 11.17 2.40 32.12
C ALA A 520 12.26 3.36 31.63
N GLY A 521 12.37 3.56 30.33
CA GLY A 521 13.37 4.42 29.72
C GLY A 521 13.16 5.90 30.07
N ALA A 522 14.24 6.66 30.05
CA ALA A 522 14.20 8.10 30.30
C ALA A 522 13.38 8.81 29.20
N VAL A 523 12.61 9.81 29.60
CA VAL A 523 11.84 10.65 28.69
C VAL A 523 12.46 12.03 28.69
N ASN A 524 13.00 12.46 27.56
CA ASN A 524 13.52 13.80 27.37
C ASN A 524 12.40 14.73 26.90
N PRO A 525 12.36 15.98 27.39
CA PRO A 525 11.41 16.95 26.87
C PRO A 525 11.72 17.25 25.39
N PRO A 526 10.68 17.45 24.55
CA PRO A 526 10.89 17.81 23.16
C PRO A 526 11.57 19.18 23.07
N THR A 527 12.48 19.33 22.14
CA THR A 527 13.18 20.57 21.86
C THR A 527 12.76 21.14 20.51
N ILE A 528 12.73 22.46 20.41
CA ILE A 528 12.47 23.19 19.18
C ILE A 528 13.69 24.05 18.91
N ASP A 529 14.15 24.07 17.67
CA ASP A 529 15.24 24.95 17.23
C ASP A 529 14.72 26.37 17.08
N LEU A 530 14.85 27.16 18.15
CA LEU A 530 14.45 28.58 18.20
C LEU A 530 15.32 29.46 17.29
N ALA A 531 16.46 29.00 16.85
CA ALA A 531 17.32 29.68 15.88
C ALA A 531 17.05 29.29 14.40
N ASN A 532 16.03 28.48 14.16
CA ASN A 532 15.64 28.15 12.79
C ASN A 532 15.05 29.35 12.06
N GLU A 533 15.70 29.78 10.97
CA GLU A 533 15.31 30.97 10.20
C GLU A 533 13.87 30.92 9.69
N ASP A 534 13.46 29.80 9.11
CA ASP A 534 12.10 29.64 8.53
C ASP A 534 11.03 29.67 9.62
N LEU A 535 11.31 29.10 10.80
CA LEU A 535 10.40 29.12 11.93
C LEU A 535 10.19 30.56 12.44
N VAL A 536 11.28 31.29 12.71
CA VAL A 536 11.22 32.70 13.17
C VAL A 536 10.52 33.56 12.11
N LYS A 537 10.83 33.38 10.84
CA LYS A 537 10.23 34.10 9.73
C LYS A 537 8.72 33.90 9.62
N SER A 538 8.25 32.65 9.74
CA SER A 538 6.82 32.36 9.70
C SER A 538 6.06 32.96 10.88
N HIS A 539 6.68 33.04 12.06
CA HIS A 539 6.13 33.77 13.20
C HIS A 539 6.07 35.28 12.99
N LEU A 540 7.10 35.88 12.38
CA LEU A 540 7.07 37.28 12.00
C LEU A 540 6.00 37.58 10.94
N HIS A 541 5.77 36.69 9.99
CA HIS A 541 4.65 36.78 9.06
C HIS A 541 3.29 36.74 9.79
N ALA A 542 3.15 35.86 10.81
CA ALA A 542 1.94 35.82 11.62
C ALA A 542 1.74 37.12 12.40
N VAL A 543 2.82 37.71 12.97
CA VAL A 543 2.79 39.02 13.60
C VAL A 543 2.36 40.11 12.61
N TRP A 544 2.97 40.14 11.43
CA TRP A 544 2.61 41.06 10.38
C TRP A 544 1.14 40.95 9.98
N LEU A 545 0.64 39.72 9.80
CA LEU A 545 -0.76 39.49 9.46
C LEU A 545 -1.71 39.95 10.56
N ALA A 546 -1.36 39.70 11.82
CA ALA A 546 -2.13 40.17 12.97
C ALA A 546 -2.21 41.73 13.03
N GLU A 547 -1.11 42.46 12.70
CA GLU A 547 -1.10 43.92 12.66
C GLU A 547 -1.94 44.50 11.52
N THR A 548 -2.27 43.69 10.46
CA THR A 548 -3.22 44.14 9.44
C THR A 548 -4.64 44.26 9.98
N GLY A 549 -4.98 43.49 11.04
CA GLY A 549 -6.33 43.39 11.58
C GLY A 549 -7.37 42.82 10.60
N LYS A 550 -6.93 42.28 9.46
CA LYS A 550 -7.83 41.78 8.43
C LYS A 550 -8.20 40.32 8.69
N GLU A 551 -9.47 40.05 8.74
CA GLU A 551 -10.02 38.72 8.77
C GLU A 551 -10.06 38.13 7.35
N LEU A 552 -9.41 36.97 7.15
CA LEU A 552 -9.23 36.38 5.82
C LEU A 552 -10.37 35.43 5.40
N GLY A 553 -11.33 35.19 6.30
CA GLY A 553 -12.37 34.18 6.05
C GLY A 553 -11.88 32.75 6.13
N SER A 554 -12.76 31.82 5.83
CA SER A 554 -12.47 30.39 5.93
C SER A 554 -12.02 29.75 4.61
N SER A 555 -12.29 30.39 3.49
CA SER A 555 -11.99 29.88 2.14
C SER A 555 -11.00 30.78 1.40
N VAL A 556 -10.15 30.19 0.59
CA VAL A 556 -9.24 30.96 -0.29
C VAL A 556 -10.00 31.88 -1.26
N ARG A 557 -11.25 31.54 -1.62
CA ARG A 557 -12.13 32.41 -2.41
C ARG A 557 -12.47 33.73 -1.71
N ASP A 558 -12.35 33.78 -0.37
CA ASP A 558 -12.59 35.00 0.38
C ASP A 558 -11.38 35.96 0.28
N VAL A 559 -10.24 35.45 -0.17
CA VAL A 559 -8.96 36.14 -0.31
C VAL A 559 -8.65 36.52 -1.77
N LEU A 560 -8.99 35.64 -2.71
CA LEU A 560 -8.70 35.82 -4.14
C LEU A 560 -9.94 36.26 -4.92
N ASP A 561 -9.71 37.10 -5.93
CA ASP A 561 -10.74 37.54 -6.89
C ASP A 561 -10.86 36.49 -8.00
N LEU A 562 -11.89 35.64 -7.91
CA LEU A 562 -12.16 34.57 -8.89
C LEU A 562 -12.80 35.07 -10.18
N GLU A 563 -13.33 36.30 -10.22
CA GLU A 563 -13.91 36.88 -11.42
C GLU A 563 -12.83 37.21 -12.46
N LYS A 564 -11.61 37.52 -11.99
CA LYS A 564 -10.45 37.75 -12.83
C LYS A 564 -9.68 36.43 -13.09
N ALA A 565 -10.33 35.48 -13.82
CA ALA A 565 -9.88 34.10 -13.98
C ALA A 565 -8.42 33.91 -14.44
N ASP A 566 -7.89 34.80 -15.26
CA ASP A 566 -6.53 34.69 -15.81
C ASP A 566 -5.45 34.95 -14.77
N SER A 567 -5.63 35.93 -13.88
CA SER A 567 -4.62 36.34 -12.89
C SER A 567 -4.95 35.87 -11.48
N LEU A 568 -6.24 35.73 -11.11
CA LEU A 568 -6.70 35.39 -9.77
C LEU A 568 -6.00 36.24 -8.67
N PRO A 569 -6.04 37.59 -8.78
CA PRO A 569 -5.30 38.44 -7.86
C PRO A 569 -5.92 38.42 -6.47
N LEU A 570 -5.23 39.01 -5.48
CA LEU A 570 -5.82 39.30 -4.19
C LEU A 570 -7.01 40.25 -4.37
N ARG A 571 -8.06 40.07 -3.58
CA ARG A 571 -9.19 41.01 -3.52
C ARG A 571 -8.74 42.40 -3.15
N GLU A 572 -9.35 43.42 -3.73
CA GLU A 572 -8.93 44.80 -3.57
C GLU A 572 -8.96 45.29 -2.11
N ASP A 573 -9.95 44.83 -1.32
CA ASP A 573 -10.05 45.14 0.10
C ASP A 573 -8.90 44.53 0.92
N ILE A 574 -8.46 43.31 0.58
CA ILE A 574 -7.30 42.68 1.23
C ILE A 574 -6.01 43.37 0.81
N ALA A 575 -5.85 43.61 -0.51
CA ALA A 575 -4.65 44.28 -1.02
C ALA A 575 -4.44 45.65 -0.42
N ALA A 576 -5.52 46.42 -0.21
CA ALA A 576 -5.46 47.75 0.42
C ALA A 576 -5.02 47.67 1.89
N GLU A 577 -5.57 46.72 2.67
CA GLU A 577 -5.22 46.62 4.10
C GLU A 577 -3.78 46.12 4.33
N ILE A 578 -3.30 45.15 3.54
CA ILE A 578 -1.91 44.67 3.67
C ILE A 578 -0.88 45.71 3.20
N ALA A 579 -1.26 46.68 2.39
CA ALA A 579 -0.41 47.76 1.92
C ALA A 579 -0.38 48.98 2.87
N ARG A 580 -1.17 48.96 3.95
CA ARG A 580 -1.29 50.05 4.88
C ARG A 580 0.04 50.33 5.60
N SER A 581 0.52 51.57 5.55
CA SER A 581 1.85 51.96 6.06
C SER A 581 2.07 51.70 7.54
N GLY A 582 1.03 51.86 8.38
CA GLY A 582 1.08 51.60 9.80
C GLY A 582 1.38 50.16 10.22
N VAL A 583 0.96 49.20 9.40
CA VAL A 583 1.18 47.78 9.63
C VAL A 583 2.66 47.44 9.68
N ARG A 584 3.44 47.97 8.74
CA ARG A 584 4.91 47.76 8.71
C ARG A 584 5.58 48.22 9.97
N ALA A 585 5.30 49.43 10.44
CA ALA A 585 5.93 49.99 11.64
C ALA A 585 5.56 49.20 12.90
N ALA A 586 4.29 48.80 13.06
CA ALA A 586 3.83 48.01 14.19
C ALA A 586 4.46 46.60 14.19
N ALA A 587 4.51 45.94 13.02
CA ALA A 587 5.15 44.63 12.86
C ALA A 587 6.66 44.68 13.13
N MET A 588 7.36 45.75 12.71
CA MET A 588 8.77 45.94 13.03
C MET A 588 9.00 46.05 14.54
N ALA A 589 8.25 46.87 15.24
CA ALA A 589 8.40 47.07 16.67
C ALA A 589 8.11 45.78 17.48
N ARG A 590 7.16 44.96 17.03
CA ARG A 590 6.91 43.66 17.66
C ARG A 590 8.00 42.65 17.30
N GLY A 591 8.47 42.61 16.07
CA GLY A 591 9.56 41.76 15.59
C GLY A 591 10.86 42.03 16.37
N GLU A 592 11.23 43.27 16.58
CA GLU A 592 12.39 43.65 17.40
C GLU A 592 12.30 43.09 18.82
N ARG A 593 11.14 43.16 19.46
CA ARG A 593 10.93 42.59 20.81
C ARG A 593 11.09 41.08 20.81
N ILE A 594 10.55 40.37 19.80
CA ILE A 594 10.68 38.91 19.68
C ILE A 594 12.16 38.55 19.51
N LEU A 595 12.88 39.18 18.59
CA LEU A 595 14.29 38.88 18.36
C LEU A 595 15.15 39.20 19.60
N ALA A 596 14.82 40.25 20.35
CA ALA A 596 15.48 40.54 21.62
C ALA A 596 15.26 39.43 22.67
N MET A 597 14.07 38.82 22.71
CA MET A 597 13.80 37.67 23.59
C MET A 597 14.58 36.41 23.14
N LEU A 598 14.77 36.20 21.85
CA LEU A 598 15.50 35.06 21.29
C LEU A 598 17.02 35.25 21.26
N LYS A 599 17.53 36.39 21.69
CA LYS A 599 18.95 36.76 21.54
C LYS A 599 19.89 35.68 22.08
N THR A 600 19.61 35.13 23.26
CA THR A 600 20.45 34.07 23.85
C THR A 600 20.53 32.82 22.99
N ASP A 601 19.39 32.37 22.41
CA ASP A 601 19.33 31.19 21.56
C ASP A 601 19.99 31.42 20.20
N LEU A 602 19.79 32.64 19.63
CA LEU A 602 20.42 33.03 18.37
C LEU A 602 21.94 33.13 18.48
N ASP A 603 22.43 33.71 19.61
CA ASP A 603 23.86 33.83 19.88
C ASP A 603 24.49 32.43 20.13
N ALA A 604 23.82 31.58 20.90
CA ALA A 604 24.27 30.21 21.19
C ALA A 604 24.35 29.36 19.90
N ALA A 605 23.36 29.51 19.02
CA ALA A 605 23.31 28.82 17.74
C ALA A 605 24.19 29.48 16.64
N ARG A 606 24.84 30.60 16.93
CA ARG A 606 25.60 31.40 15.95
C ARG A 606 24.77 31.65 14.69
N ALA A 607 23.52 32.08 14.83
CA ALA A 607 22.56 32.27 13.75
C ALA A 607 23.04 33.31 12.72
N ALA A 608 23.79 32.88 11.73
CA ALA A 608 24.42 33.76 10.74
C ALA A 608 23.40 34.50 9.84
N TRP A 609 22.15 34.06 9.79
CA TRP A 609 21.06 34.75 9.09
C TRP A 609 20.58 36.01 9.85
N HIS A 610 20.81 36.12 11.16
CA HIS A 610 20.39 37.22 11.97
C HIS A 610 21.30 38.45 11.74
N THR A 611 21.08 39.13 10.64
CA THR A 611 21.78 40.37 10.27
C THR A 611 20.95 41.60 10.65
N PRO A 612 21.56 42.77 10.79
CA PRO A 612 20.84 44.00 11.15
C PRO A 612 19.69 44.40 10.23
N THR A 613 19.75 44.02 8.96
CA THR A 613 18.71 44.29 7.97
C THR A 613 17.72 43.14 7.75
N TRP A 614 17.94 41.98 8.40
CA TRP A 614 17.14 40.80 8.16
C TRP A 614 15.66 40.99 8.52
N LEU A 615 15.36 41.52 9.68
CA LEU A 615 13.99 41.82 10.11
C LEU A 615 13.28 42.76 9.17
N GLU A 616 13.94 43.79 8.74
CA GLU A 616 13.39 44.77 7.81
C GLU A 616 13.06 44.10 6.47
N ASN A 617 13.94 43.24 5.95
CA ASN A 617 13.73 42.52 4.73
C ASN A 617 12.55 41.53 4.85
N VAL A 618 12.40 40.83 5.96
CA VAL A 618 11.28 39.92 6.21
C VAL A 618 9.95 40.67 6.24
N ILE A 619 9.84 41.74 7.01
CA ILE A 619 8.59 42.50 7.16
C ILE A 619 8.24 43.26 5.86
N THR A 620 9.23 43.86 5.19
CA THR A 620 9.02 44.57 3.92
C THR A 620 8.60 43.58 2.81
N GLY A 621 9.13 42.37 2.82
CA GLY A 621 8.79 41.31 1.86
C GLY A 621 7.49 40.59 2.18
N ALA A 622 6.90 40.72 3.37
CA ALA A 622 5.74 39.95 3.80
C ALA A 622 4.50 40.06 2.87
N PRO A 623 4.12 41.24 2.34
CA PRO A 623 3.00 41.37 1.40
C PRO A 623 3.19 40.54 0.13
N LEU A 624 4.40 40.58 -0.44
CA LEU A 624 4.73 39.79 -1.63
C LEU A 624 4.68 38.28 -1.33
N ARG A 625 5.26 37.90 -0.20
CA ARG A 625 5.23 36.47 0.25
C ARG A 625 3.84 35.97 0.53
N PHE A 626 2.96 36.85 1.04
CA PHE A 626 1.55 36.51 1.23
C PHE A 626 0.86 36.19 -0.11
N ASP A 627 1.05 37.02 -1.11
CA ASP A 627 0.50 36.76 -2.45
C ASP A 627 1.10 35.49 -3.10
N GLU A 628 2.42 35.31 -2.98
CA GLU A 628 3.14 34.14 -3.46
C GLU A 628 2.64 32.81 -2.82
N ALA A 629 2.20 32.86 -1.56
CA ALA A 629 1.66 31.68 -0.90
C ALA A 629 0.44 31.08 -1.64
N PHE A 630 -0.33 31.90 -2.35
CA PHE A 630 -1.47 31.42 -3.12
C PHE A 630 -1.10 30.91 -4.52
N ARG A 631 0.17 30.93 -4.92
CA ARG A 631 0.60 30.50 -6.27
C ARG A 631 0.22 29.07 -6.57
N ARG A 632 0.40 28.13 -5.63
CA ARG A 632 0.03 26.71 -5.80
C ARG A 632 -1.48 26.54 -5.95
N TRP A 633 -2.26 27.22 -5.14
CA TRP A 633 -3.72 27.17 -5.23
C TRP A 633 -4.21 27.69 -6.59
N ARG A 634 -3.68 28.82 -7.06
CA ARG A 634 -3.97 29.36 -8.40
C ARG A 634 -3.64 28.35 -9.50
N SER A 635 -2.51 27.69 -9.38
CA SER A 635 -2.07 26.67 -10.32
C SER A 635 -3.01 25.46 -10.36
N LEU A 636 -3.42 24.96 -9.21
CA LEU A 636 -4.36 23.85 -9.09
C LEU A 636 -5.75 24.21 -9.62
N TYR A 637 -6.24 25.39 -9.31
CA TYR A 637 -7.53 25.89 -9.78
C TYR A 637 -7.57 26.01 -11.30
N ARG A 638 -6.52 26.57 -11.91
CA ARG A 638 -6.40 26.64 -13.38
C ARG A 638 -6.26 25.27 -14.01
N ALA A 639 -5.52 24.35 -13.38
CA ALA A 639 -5.37 22.99 -13.89
C ALA A 639 -6.70 22.24 -13.93
N THR A 640 -7.54 22.36 -12.89
CA THR A 640 -8.88 21.75 -12.88
C THR A 640 -9.79 22.42 -13.93
N ALA A 641 -9.76 23.73 -14.07
CA ALA A 641 -10.54 24.45 -15.08
C ALA A 641 -10.13 24.05 -16.52
N SER A 642 -8.84 23.88 -16.78
CA SER A 642 -8.31 23.42 -18.07
C SER A 642 -8.74 21.98 -18.37
N GLN A 643 -8.71 21.09 -17.37
CA GLN A 643 -9.17 19.71 -17.54
C GLN A 643 -10.67 19.63 -17.83
N MET A 644 -11.47 20.43 -17.14
CA MET A 644 -12.92 20.51 -17.41
C MET A 644 -13.18 20.99 -18.85
N LYS A 645 -12.43 21.99 -19.33
CA LYS A 645 -12.54 22.49 -20.71
C LYS A 645 -12.18 21.40 -21.72
N LEU A 646 -11.02 20.75 -21.57
CA LEU A 646 -10.61 19.65 -22.45
C LEU A 646 -11.61 18.48 -22.46
N ALA A 647 -12.13 18.12 -21.32
CA ALA A 647 -13.15 17.07 -21.23
C ALA A 647 -14.46 17.48 -21.93
N ASN A 648 -14.87 18.73 -21.75
CA ASN A 648 -16.06 19.27 -22.40
C ASN A 648 -15.92 19.36 -23.93
N ASP A 649 -14.72 19.69 -24.43
CA ASP A 649 -14.43 19.70 -25.87
C ASP A 649 -14.60 18.30 -26.48
N ILE A 650 -14.18 17.24 -25.77
CA ILE A 650 -14.39 15.84 -26.19
C ILE A 650 -15.87 15.46 -26.13
N LEU A 651 -16.60 15.86 -25.09
CA LEU A 651 -18.02 15.58 -24.96
C LEU A 651 -18.84 16.22 -26.09
N ASN A 652 -18.43 17.39 -26.56
CA ASN A 652 -19.09 18.13 -27.62
C ASN A 652 -18.60 17.70 -29.02
N ASN A 653 -17.55 16.89 -29.13
CA ASN A 653 -17.05 16.41 -30.41
C ASN A 653 -17.96 15.31 -30.98
N ALA A 654 -18.56 15.57 -32.15
CA ALA A 654 -19.46 14.62 -32.82
C ALA A 654 -18.72 13.34 -33.25
N ALA A 655 -17.40 13.39 -33.49
CA ALA A 655 -16.59 12.25 -33.92
C ALA A 655 -16.08 11.37 -32.75
N ALA A 656 -16.27 11.80 -31.48
CA ALA A 656 -15.84 11.03 -30.32
C ALA A 656 -16.67 9.76 -30.15
N THR A 657 -15.99 8.65 -29.85
CA THR A 657 -16.64 7.36 -29.56
C THR A 657 -17.43 7.44 -28.25
N GLU A 658 -18.35 6.52 -28.05
CA GLU A 658 -19.12 6.43 -26.79
C GLU A 658 -18.18 6.17 -25.58
N GLN A 659 -17.13 5.40 -25.78
CA GLN A 659 -16.11 5.18 -24.76
C GLN A 659 -15.37 6.47 -24.42
N ASP A 660 -14.93 7.24 -25.43
CA ASP A 660 -14.23 8.53 -25.23
C ASP A 660 -15.12 9.52 -24.47
N ARG A 661 -16.42 9.56 -24.79
CA ARG A 661 -17.40 10.40 -24.08
C ARG A 661 -17.59 9.98 -22.63
N ARG A 662 -17.68 8.67 -22.34
CA ARG A 662 -17.76 8.16 -20.96
C ARG A 662 -16.53 8.52 -20.15
N GLU A 663 -15.35 8.33 -20.73
CA GLU A 663 -14.08 8.69 -20.09
C GLU A 663 -13.93 10.21 -19.92
N ALA A 664 -14.35 11.01 -20.88
CA ALA A 664 -14.36 12.45 -20.78
C ALA A 664 -15.33 12.96 -19.72
N LYS A 665 -16.54 12.36 -19.62
CA LYS A 665 -17.49 12.70 -18.57
C LYS A 665 -16.94 12.40 -17.18
N ALA A 666 -16.33 11.23 -16.99
CA ALA A 666 -15.71 10.88 -15.72
C ALA A 666 -14.60 11.85 -15.34
N ARG A 667 -13.78 12.30 -16.32
CA ARG A 667 -12.72 13.32 -16.12
C ARG A 667 -13.30 14.68 -15.76
N TYR A 668 -14.38 15.08 -16.44
CA TYR A 668 -15.08 16.33 -16.13
C TYR A 668 -15.62 16.32 -14.69
N ASP A 669 -16.34 15.27 -14.31
CA ASP A 669 -16.94 15.13 -12.99
C ASP A 669 -15.85 15.14 -11.90
N GLU A 670 -14.72 14.47 -12.14
CA GLU A 670 -13.58 14.47 -11.22
C GLU A 670 -12.92 15.84 -11.09
N ALA A 671 -12.65 16.53 -12.21
CA ALA A 671 -12.06 17.87 -12.20
C ALA A 671 -13.00 18.91 -11.54
N TYR A 672 -14.30 18.80 -11.78
CA TYR A 672 -15.33 19.61 -11.12
C TYR A 672 -15.36 19.40 -9.61
N THR A 673 -15.30 18.14 -9.19
CA THR A 673 -15.23 17.80 -7.76
C THR A 673 -13.95 18.35 -7.11
N GLN A 674 -12.81 18.19 -7.77
CA GLN A 674 -11.54 18.76 -7.28
C GLN A 674 -11.59 20.28 -7.17
N GLN A 675 -12.19 20.97 -8.14
CA GLN A 675 -12.37 22.42 -8.10
C GLN A 675 -13.28 22.83 -6.94
N ASN A 676 -14.37 22.11 -6.72
CA ASN A 676 -15.25 22.37 -5.57
C ASN A 676 -14.53 22.16 -4.24
N LEU A 677 -13.68 21.14 -4.11
CA LEU A 677 -12.87 20.93 -2.90
C LEU A 677 -11.86 22.06 -2.65
N LEU A 678 -11.33 22.69 -3.70
CA LEU A 678 -10.47 23.87 -3.58
C LEU A 678 -11.26 25.11 -3.09
N LEU A 679 -12.54 25.20 -3.39
CA LEU A 679 -13.42 26.32 -3.08
C LEU A 679 -14.21 26.12 -1.79
N ASP A 680 -14.49 24.87 -1.44
CA ASP A 680 -15.38 24.52 -0.32
C ASP A 680 -14.60 24.50 1.00
N ALA A 681 -14.54 25.65 1.64
CA ALA A 681 -14.19 25.73 3.03
C ALA A 681 -15.46 25.53 3.86
N ARG A 682 -15.79 24.28 4.15
CA ARG A 682 -16.78 24.00 5.19
C ARG A 682 -16.31 24.61 6.50
N PRO A 683 -17.23 24.97 7.40
CA PRO A 683 -16.89 25.55 8.70
C PRO A 683 -16.11 24.61 9.64
N THR A 684 -15.81 23.40 9.19
CA THR A 684 -14.91 22.47 9.88
C THR A 684 -13.46 22.85 9.57
N MET A 685 -12.68 23.20 10.58
CA MET A 685 -11.24 23.50 10.53
C MET A 685 -10.38 22.36 9.92
N ASN A 686 -10.98 21.34 9.35
CA ASN A 686 -10.34 20.14 8.84
C ASN A 686 -10.12 20.14 7.32
N SER A 687 -10.63 21.13 6.60
CA SER A 687 -10.33 21.28 5.18
C SER A 687 -8.87 21.70 4.99
N ASP A 688 -8.11 20.98 4.13
CA ASP A 688 -6.73 21.35 3.78
C ASP A 688 -6.65 22.72 3.08
N PHE A 689 -7.78 23.23 2.57
CA PHE A 689 -7.92 24.52 1.90
C PHE A 689 -8.58 25.61 2.75
N HIS A 690 -8.78 25.36 4.07
CA HIS A 690 -9.10 26.45 4.99
C HIS A 690 -7.98 27.47 4.98
N THR A 691 -8.29 28.76 4.80
CA THR A 691 -7.32 29.81 4.49
C THR A 691 -6.07 29.78 5.40
N TYR A 692 -6.25 29.76 6.71
CA TYR A 692 -5.14 29.77 7.67
C TYR A 692 -4.33 28.47 7.64
N ARG A 693 -5.01 27.33 7.54
CA ARG A 693 -4.36 26.03 7.40
C ARG A 693 -3.57 25.94 6.09
N TYR A 694 -4.14 26.45 5.00
CA TYR A 694 -3.46 26.54 3.71
C TYR A 694 -2.20 27.41 3.79
N LEU A 695 -2.28 28.61 4.40
CA LEU A 695 -1.12 29.48 4.60
C LEU A 695 -0.04 28.85 5.49
N ALA A 696 -0.44 28.06 6.49
CA ALA A 696 0.50 27.28 7.30
C ALA A 696 1.14 26.15 6.47
N ALA A 697 0.37 25.43 5.67
CA ALA A 697 0.91 24.41 4.77
C ALA A 697 1.84 24.97 3.69
N GLU A 698 1.62 26.21 3.23
CA GLU A 698 2.53 26.92 2.31
C GLU A 698 3.78 27.51 3.01
N GLY A 699 3.87 27.40 4.34
CA GLY A 699 5.00 27.90 5.13
C GLY A 699 5.02 29.43 5.30
N PHE A 700 3.92 30.11 5.01
CA PHE A 700 3.77 31.53 5.31
C PHE A 700 3.47 31.76 6.79
N LEU A 701 2.58 30.96 7.39
CA LEU A 701 2.33 30.93 8.83
C LEU A 701 3.03 29.72 9.46
N PRO A 702 3.29 29.73 10.78
CA PRO A 702 3.85 28.57 11.47
C PRO A 702 2.88 27.39 11.42
N GLY A 703 3.37 26.24 11.00
CA GLY A 703 2.57 25.07 10.69
C GLY A 703 3.00 23.80 11.43
N TYR A 704 3.18 23.86 12.75
CA TYR A 704 3.71 22.76 13.57
C TYR A 704 3.08 21.39 13.35
N ASN A 705 1.79 21.33 13.07
CA ASN A 705 1.03 20.09 12.90
C ASN A 705 0.67 19.81 11.44
N PHE A 706 1.08 20.66 10.51
CA PHE A 706 0.74 20.51 9.10
C PHE A 706 1.98 20.25 8.25
N PRO A 707 1.92 19.28 7.32
CA PRO A 707 3.02 19.09 6.38
C PRO A 707 3.18 20.35 5.52
N ARG A 708 4.40 20.89 5.49
CA ARG A 708 4.75 22.02 4.63
C ARG A 708 4.75 21.59 3.18
N LEU A 709 4.08 22.36 2.30
CA LEU A 709 3.94 22.12 0.88
C LEU A 709 3.64 20.64 0.57
N PRO A 710 2.53 20.06 1.08
CA PRO A 710 2.26 18.64 0.98
C PRO A 710 2.06 18.24 -0.47
N LEU A 711 2.48 17.02 -0.80
CA LEU A 711 2.03 16.32 -2.00
C LEU A 711 0.65 15.73 -1.71
N MET A 712 -0.30 15.94 -2.63
CA MET A 712 -1.69 15.58 -2.44
C MET A 712 -2.12 14.47 -3.39
N ALA A 713 -2.94 13.54 -2.89
CA ALA A 713 -3.57 12.50 -3.68
C ALA A 713 -5.09 12.64 -3.59
N PHE A 714 -5.76 12.81 -4.71
CA PHE A 714 -7.21 12.79 -4.78
C PHE A 714 -7.73 11.37 -4.63
N ILE A 715 -8.65 11.17 -3.69
CA ILE A 715 -9.33 9.91 -3.41
C ILE A 715 -10.79 10.08 -3.79
N PRO A 716 -11.29 9.34 -4.79
CA PRO A 716 -12.70 9.38 -5.15
C PRO A 716 -13.56 8.80 -4.02
N GLY A 717 -14.64 9.49 -3.69
CA GLY A 717 -15.61 9.09 -2.68
C GLY A 717 -16.44 7.88 -3.09
N ARG A 718 -17.25 7.39 -2.18
CA ARG A 718 -18.20 6.29 -2.43
C ARG A 718 -19.61 6.84 -2.53
N LYS A 719 -20.28 6.62 -3.67
CA LYS A 719 -21.65 7.09 -3.91
C LYS A 719 -22.69 6.56 -2.89
N GLU A 720 -22.42 5.43 -2.26
CA GLU A 720 -23.36 4.73 -1.38
C GLU A 720 -23.23 5.06 0.09
N LYS A 721 -22.03 5.32 0.51
CA LYS A 721 -21.77 5.76 1.88
C LYS A 721 -21.44 7.23 1.80
N VAL A 722 -21.80 7.98 2.82
CA VAL A 722 -21.45 9.40 3.00
C VAL A 722 -19.93 9.64 2.99
N VAL A 723 -19.16 8.76 2.31
CA VAL A 723 -17.71 8.93 2.06
C VAL A 723 -17.56 9.85 0.86
N ARG A 724 -17.22 11.08 1.16
CA ARG A 724 -17.06 12.16 0.20
C ARG A 724 -15.71 12.06 -0.47
N ASP A 725 -15.61 12.62 -1.67
CA ASP A 725 -14.32 12.87 -2.30
C ASP A 725 -13.42 13.65 -1.36
N SER A 726 -12.15 13.29 -1.31
CA SER A 726 -11.19 13.87 -0.37
C SER A 726 -9.77 13.94 -0.93
N PHE A 727 -8.92 14.74 -0.30
CA PHE A 727 -7.49 14.74 -0.57
C PHE A 727 -6.73 14.10 0.59
N LEU A 728 -5.81 13.21 0.28
CA LEU A 728 -4.81 12.76 1.23
C LEU A 728 -3.53 13.57 1.04
N SER A 729 -3.06 14.20 2.11
CA SER A 729 -1.82 14.96 2.10
C SER A 729 -0.67 14.19 2.76
N ARG A 730 0.53 14.33 2.20
CA ARG A 730 1.78 13.75 2.74
C ARG A 730 2.90 14.77 2.69
N PRO A 731 3.82 14.77 3.67
CA PRO A 731 5.08 15.49 3.52
C PRO A 731 5.72 15.14 2.18
N ARG A 732 6.18 16.16 1.45
CA ARG A 732 6.57 16.00 0.04
C ARG A 732 7.62 14.92 -0.23
N PHE A 733 8.60 14.75 0.66
CA PHE A 733 9.64 13.74 0.50
C PHE A 733 9.10 12.31 0.64
N LEU A 734 8.16 12.10 1.55
CA LEU A 734 7.44 10.84 1.69
C LEU A 734 6.46 10.65 0.53
N GLY A 735 5.71 11.69 0.20
CA GLY A 735 4.71 11.69 -0.86
C GLY A 735 5.27 11.34 -2.24
N LEU A 736 6.50 11.76 -2.56
CA LEU A 736 7.13 11.43 -3.83
C LEU A 736 7.25 9.91 -4.09
N SER A 737 7.42 9.12 -3.04
CA SER A 737 7.46 7.66 -3.13
C SER A 737 6.08 7.02 -2.93
N GLU A 738 5.29 7.49 -1.98
CA GLU A 738 3.96 6.93 -1.69
C GLU A 738 2.93 7.22 -2.79
N PHE A 739 3.03 8.39 -3.43
CA PHE A 739 2.14 8.83 -4.51
C PHE A 739 2.80 8.77 -5.89
N GLY A 740 3.90 8.04 -6.01
CA GLY A 740 4.55 7.80 -7.30
C GLY A 740 3.66 6.99 -8.27
N PRO A 741 4.05 6.91 -9.56
CA PRO A 741 3.27 6.22 -10.59
C PRO A 741 2.93 4.77 -10.21
N GLN A 742 1.65 4.38 -10.32
CA GLN A 742 1.13 3.04 -9.98
C GLN A 742 1.27 2.63 -8.50
N SER A 743 1.68 3.52 -7.60
CA SER A 743 1.70 3.25 -6.16
C SER A 743 0.31 2.91 -5.63
N ILE A 744 0.28 2.11 -4.58
CA ILE A 744 -0.94 1.71 -3.90
C ILE A 744 -1.05 2.47 -2.58
N ILE A 745 -2.18 3.12 -2.38
CA ILE A 745 -2.54 3.84 -1.16
C ILE A 745 -3.63 3.03 -0.44
N TYR A 746 -3.45 2.84 0.86
CA TYR A 746 -4.40 2.14 1.74
C TYR A 746 -5.22 3.17 2.52
N HIS A 747 -6.53 3.15 2.34
CA HIS A 747 -7.44 4.10 2.96
C HIS A 747 -8.86 3.55 3.06
N GLU A 748 -9.50 3.70 4.22
CA GLU A 748 -10.91 3.31 4.47
C GLU A 748 -11.22 1.87 4.02
N GLY A 749 -10.32 0.91 4.36
CA GLY A 749 -10.49 -0.51 4.05
C GLY A 749 -10.35 -0.86 2.56
N SER A 750 -9.87 0.07 1.74
CA SER A 750 -9.68 -0.12 0.30
C SER A 750 -8.29 0.28 -0.15
N THR A 751 -7.89 -0.24 -1.30
CA THR A 751 -6.66 0.15 -1.98
C THR A 751 -6.99 1.09 -3.12
N TYR A 752 -6.17 2.13 -3.28
CA TYR A 752 -6.27 3.11 -4.36
C TYR A 752 -4.97 3.14 -5.14
N ARG A 753 -5.05 3.08 -6.45
CA ARG A 753 -3.87 3.11 -7.32
C ARG A 753 -3.70 4.49 -7.93
N VAL A 754 -2.50 5.04 -7.81
CA VAL A 754 -2.13 6.31 -8.45
C VAL A 754 -2.12 6.13 -9.97
N LYS A 755 -3.02 6.80 -10.69
CA LYS A 755 -3.22 6.65 -12.13
C LYS A 755 -2.65 7.78 -12.94
N ARG A 756 -2.74 9.01 -12.44
CA ARG A 756 -2.31 10.20 -13.17
C ARG A 756 -1.74 11.28 -12.25
N ALA A 757 -0.88 12.11 -12.79
CA ALA A 757 -0.47 13.35 -12.18
C ALA A 757 -1.40 14.48 -12.66
N ILE A 758 -1.70 15.43 -11.79
CA ILE A 758 -2.38 16.66 -12.19
C ILE A 758 -1.31 17.65 -12.59
N LEU A 759 -1.22 17.88 -13.90
CA LEU A 759 -0.17 18.67 -14.51
C LEU A 759 -0.56 20.16 -14.51
N THR A 760 0.38 20.99 -14.09
CA THR A 760 0.29 22.44 -14.24
C THR A 760 0.96 22.85 -15.54
N ILE A 761 0.22 23.51 -16.41
CA ILE A 761 0.67 23.93 -17.74
C ILE A 761 1.03 25.42 -17.67
N ARG A 762 2.12 25.85 -18.32
CA ARG A 762 2.38 27.27 -18.53
C ARG A 762 1.54 27.81 -19.70
N ASP A 763 0.66 28.76 -19.42
CA ASP A 763 0.03 29.58 -20.42
C ASP A 763 1.07 30.60 -20.97
N GLU A 764 1.73 30.24 -22.05
CA GLU A 764 2.34 31.26 -22.92
C GLU A 764 1.26 31.63 -23.94
N GLY A 765 0.66 32.80 -23.77
CA GLY A 765 -0.51 33.36 -24.48
C GLY A 765 -0.49 33.36 -26.00
N SER A 766 -0.35 32.21 -26.66
CA SER A 766 -0.54 32.01 -28.08
C SER A 766 -1.51 30.88 -28.40
N VAL A 767 -2.45 31.15 -29.24
CA VAL A 767 -3.62 30.33 -29.65
C VAL A 767 -3.22 29.03 -30.39
N THR A 768 -1.94 28.72 -30.53
CA THR A 768 -1.43 27.55 -31.28
C THR A 768 -0.31 26.77 -30.56
N ALA A 769 -0.04 27.01 -29.28
CA ALA A 769 1.04 26.34 -28.58
C ALA A 769 0.57 25.01 -27.96
N SER A 770 1.21 23.92 -28.30
CA SER A 770 1.18 22.68 -27.51
C SER A 770 1.56 22.99 -26.05
N ALA A 771 0.75 22.53 -25.11
CA ALA A 771 0.96 22.72 -23.68
C ALA A 771 2.39 22.32 -23.28
N LYS A 772 3.21 23.26 -22.85
CA LYS A 772 4.57 22.99 -22.37
C LYS A 772 4.62 22.87 -20.87
N LEU A 773 5.15 21.75 -20.37
CA LEU A 773 5.39 21.56 -18.96
C LEU A 773 6.53 22.47 -18.46
N PRO A 774 6.47 22.97 -17.19
CA PRO A 774 7.55 23.75 -16.59
C PRO A 774 8.71 22.83 -16.17
N LEU A 775 9.47 22.35 -17.14
CA LEU A 775 10.57 21.42 -16.93
C LEU A 775 11.86 22.16 -16.53
N GLN A 776 12.60 21.53 -15.63
CA GLN A 776 13.92 21.98 -15.18
C GLN A 776 14.97 20.92 -15.51
N SER A 777 16.24 21.27 -15.38
CA SER A 777 17.34 20.33 -15.52
C SER A 777 18.39 20.57 -14.44
N ALA A 778 19.07 19.51 -14.04
CA ALA A 778 20.12 19.54 -13.03
C ALA A 778 21.37 18.78 -13.50
N ARG A 779 22.52 19.15 -12.96
CA ARG A 779 23.76 18.39 -13.08
C ARG A 779 24.32 18.12 -11.69
N LEU A 780 24.54 16.86 -11.35
CA LEU A 780 25.00 16.46 -10.03
C LEU A 780 26.53 16.24 -10.06
N CYS A 781 27.23 16.75 -9.06
CA CYS A 781 28.66 16.55 -8.93
C CYS A 781 28.96 15.06 -8.68
N PRO A 782 29.86 14.43 -9.46
CA PRO A 782 30.18 13.02 -9.30
C PRO A 782 30.96 12.72 -8.02
N ALA A 783 31.62 13.72 -7.43
CA ALA A 783 32.42 13.54 -6.24
C ALA A 783 31.65 13.77 -4.93
N CYS A 784 30.80 14.81 -4.87
CA CYS A 784 30.15 15.17 -3.62
C CYS A 784 28.61 15.20 -3.67
N GLY A 785 28.00 14.87 -4.81
CA GLY A 785 26.53 14.85 -4.95
C GLY A 785 25.85 16.22 -4.96
N TYR A 786 26.59 17.33 -4.93
CA TYR A 786 26.02 18.68 -4.93
C TYR A 786 25.27 19.00 -6.21
N GLY A 787 24.08 19.56 -6.13
CA GLY A 787 23.21 19.87 -7.26
C GLY A 787 23.47 21.22 -7.90
N HIS A 788 23.64 21.25 -9.22
CA HIS A 788 23.77 22.45 -10.06
C HIS A 788 22.52 22.60 -10.92
N PHE A 789 21.75 23.66 -10.70
CA PHE A 789 20.49 23.95 -11.38
C PHE A 789 20.59 25.26 -12.18
N GLY A 790 19.74 25.44 -13.18
CA GLY A 790 19.73 26.63 -14.01
C GLY A 790 21.10 26.89 -14.69
N ASN A 791 21.61 28.13 -14.64
CA ASN A 791 22.87 28.51 -15.25
C ASN A 791 24.11 27.82 -14.67
N GLN A 792 24.04 27.31 -13.43
CA GLN A 792 25.16 26.59 -12.78
C GLN A 792 25.45 25.22 -13.40
N ARG A 793 24.57 24.69 -14.23
CA ARG A 793 24.82 23.44 -14.99
C ARG A 793 25.99 23.55 -15.95
N GLU A 794 26.25 24.75 -16.44
CA GLU A 794 27.27 25.06 -17.45
C GLU A 794 28.66 25.25 -16.82
N PHE A 795 28.74 25.25 -15.47
CA PHE A 795 30.02 25.43 -14.81
C PHE A 795 30.91 24.21 -15.07
N GLU A 796 32.18 24.44 -15.25
CA GLU A 796 33.19 23.37 -15.42
C GLU A 796 33.48 22.65 -14.11
N ARG A 797 33.41 23.38 -12.99
CA ARG A 797 33.74 22.90 -11.67
C ARG A 797 32.59 23.05 -10.68
N CYS A 798 32.51 22.09 -9.76
CA CYS A 798 31.56 22.13 -8.67
C CYS A 798 31.83 23.33 -7.74
N VAL A 799 30.82 24.13 -7.49
CA VAL A 799 30.92 25.29 -6.58
C VAL A 799 31.15 24.90 -5.11
N ASN A 800 30.88 23.65 -4.76
CA ASN A 800 31.03 23.14 -3.40
C ASN A 800 32.42 22.50 -3.15
N CYS A 801 32.88 21.61 -4.01
CA CYS A 801 34.12 20.85 -3.78
C CYS A 801 35.22 21.12 -4.82
N GLY A 802 34.99 21.94 -5.84
CA GLY A 802 35.95 22.26 -6.88
C GLY A 802 36.20 21.15 -7.91
N HIS A 803 35.63 19.95 -7.73
CA HIS A 803 35.81 18.84 -8.67
C HIS A 803 35.23 19.17 -10.04
N LYS A 804 35.84 18.64 -11.13
CA LYS A 804 35.29 18.81 -12.49
C LYS A 804 33.90 18.17 -12.57
N LEU A 805 32.98 18.87 -13.21
CA LEU A 805 31.60 18.36 -13.43
C LEU A 805 31.49 17.47 -14.68
N GLU A 806 32.60 17.29 -15.42
CA GLU A 806 32.66 16.34 -16.52
C GLU A 806 32.42 14.92 -16.01
N GLY A 807 31.51 14.17 -16.69
CA GLY A 807 31.05 12.86 -16.19
C GLY A 807 30.00 12.90 -15.07
N GLY A 808 29.61 14.09 -14.59
CA GLY A 808 28.53 14.25 -13.63
C GLY A 808 27.17 13.83 -14.19
N ARG A 809 26.30 13.31 -13.33
CA ARG A 809 24.95 12.87 -13.71
C ARG A 809 24.11 14.07 -14.16
N GLY A 810 23.81 14.15 -15.45
CA GLY A 810 22.83 15.09 -15.99
C GLY A 810 21.41 14.52 -15.84
N ILE A 811 20.49 15.31 -15.30
CA ILE A 811 19.07 14.94 -15.19
C ILE A 811 18.29 16.02 -15.92
N SER A 812 17.63 15.64 -17.00
CA SER A 812 16.72 16.49 -17.77
C SER A 812 15.26 16.24 -17.38
N ASN A 813 14.39 17.12 -17.82
CA ASN A 813 12.95 16.98 -17.68
C ASN A 813 12.46 16.81 -16.22
N LEU A 814 13.11 17.49 -15.28
CA LEU A 814 12.67 17.54 -13.90
C LEU A 814 11.33 18.28 -13.83
N TYR A 815 10.31 17.58 -13.33
CA TYR A 815 8.98 18.11 -13.13
C TYR A 815 8.62 18.09 -11.64
N ARG A 816 8.27 19.26 -11.09
CA ARG A 816 7.82 19.38 -9.69
C ARG A 816 6.40 18.85 -9.59
N ILE A 817 6.26 17.68 -8.94
CA ILE A 817 4.96 17.05 -8.71
C ILE A 817 4.30 17.62 -7.46
N GLU A 818 3.04 18.00 -7.54
CA GLU A 818 2.28 18.62 -6.44
C GLU A 818 1.03 17.82 -6.09
N GLN A 819 0.38 17.22 -7.10
CA GLN A 819 -0.88 16.51 -6.92
C GLN A 819 -0.98 15.33 -7.87
N VAL A 820 -1.61 14.26 -7.37
CA VAL A 820 -1.94 13.07 -8.15
C VAL A 820 -3.41 12.70 -7.99
N SER A 821 -3.96 11.97 -8.96
CA SER A 821 -5.28 11.38 -8.87
C SER A 821 -5.17 9.87 -8.80
N THR A 822 -6.08 9.27 -8.03
CA THR A 822 -6.13 7.84 -7.79
C THR A 822 -7.40 7.22 -8.34
N ARG A 823 -7.34 5.92 -8.58
CA ARG A 823 -8.52 5.10 -8.85
C ARG A 823 -8.59 4.00 -7.81
N ARG A 824 -9.76 3.76 -7.25
CA ARG A 824 -10.01 2.63 -6.37
C ARG A 824 -9.70 1.33 -7.11
N ALA A 825 -8.97 0.42 -6.46
CA ALA A 825 -8.56 -0.86 -7.06
C ALA A 825 -9.37 -2.03 -6.48
N MET A 826 -9.21 -2.31 -5.19
CA MET A 826 -9.91 -3.40 -4.52
C MET A 826 -9.96 -3.15 -3.00
N ARG A 827 -10.70 -3.99 -2.28
CA ARG A 827 -10.64 -4.02 -0.82
C ARG A 827 -9.27 -4.54 -0.35
N ILE A 828 -8.86 -4.10 0.81
CA ILE A 828 -7.70 -4.66 1.51
C ILE A 828 -8.04 -6.09 1.90
N THR A 829 -7.11 -7.01 1.64
CA THR A 829 -7.29 -8.44 1.86
C THR A 829 -6.28 -8.97 2.88
N SER A 830 -6.56 -10.13 3.45
CA SER A 830 -5.66 -10.81 4.37
C SER A 830 -4.43 -11.43 3.69
N ASP A 831 -4.29 -11.31 2.39
CA ASP A 831 -3.04 -11.61 1.68
C ASP A 831 -1.99 -10.49 1.82
N GLU A 832 -2.37 -9.33 2.34
CA GLU A 832 -1.51 -8.15 2.44
C GLU A 832 -0.91 -8.05 3.84
N GLU A 833 0.23 -8.70 4.05
CA GLU A 833 0.94 -8.68 5.33
C GLU A 833 1.61 -7.34 5.61
N GLU A 834 2.06 -6.66 4.56
CA GLU A 834 2.67 -5.34 4.61
C GLU A 834 2.27 -4.52 3.39
N ARG A 835 2.41 -3.20 3.51
CA ARG A 835 2.15 -2.29 2.39
C ARG A 835 3.01 -2.64 1.18
N GLN A 836 2.38 -2.77 0.04
CA GLN A 836 3.09 -2.92 -1.23
C GLN A 836 3.76 -1.59 -1.59
N ARG A 837 5.09 -1.60 -1.66
CA ARG A 837 5.89 -0.45 -2.08
C ARG A 837 6.42 -0.66 -3.48
N GLN A 838 6.35 0.38 -4.30
CA GLN A 838 6.96 0.35 -5.62
C GLN A 838 8.47 0.53 -5.52
N GLY A 839 9.20 -0.21 -6.36
CA GLY A 839 10.66 -0.18 -6.39
C GLY A 839 11.18 0.97 -7.23
N TYR A 840 11.12 2.21 -6.76
CA TYR A 840 11.72 3.36 -7.41
C TYR A 840 13.21 3.49 -7.09
N GLU A 841 13.95 4.06 -8.02
CA GLU A 841 15.30 4.57 -7.78
C GLU A 841 15.20 6.04 -7.40
N MET A 842 15.51 6.34 -6.16
CA MET A 842 15.47 7.70 -5.63
C MET A 842 16.89 8.23 -5.45
N ILE A 843 17.09 9.51 -5.74
CA ILE A 843 18.34 10.21 -5.44
C ILE A 843 18.03 11.49 -4.69
N THR A 844 18.92 11.82 -3.75
CA THR A 844 18.86 13.06 -2.98
C THR A 844 20.07 13.90 -3.32
N THR A 845 19.87 15.19 -3.57
CA THR A 845 20.94 16.16 -3.77
C THR A 845 20.66 17.42 -2.96
N LEU A 846 21.69 18.17 -2.69
CA LEU A 846 21.57 19.38 -1.87
C LEU A 846 22.28 20.57 -2.50
N ARG A 847 21.89 21.74 -2.00
CA ARG A 847 22.56 22.99 -2.25
C ARG A 847 22.56 23.82 -0.97
N PHE A 848 23.73 24.22 -0.50
CA PHE A 848 23.81 25.14 0.64
C PHE A 848 23.21 26.50 0.29
N ALA A 849 22.64 27.18 1.26
CA ALA A 849 22.33 28.58 1.12
C ALA A 849 23.60 29.36 0.71
N ALA A 850 23.44 30.35 -0.15
CA ALA A 850 24.56 31.17 -0.60
C ALA A 850 24.65 32.46 0.22
N GLU A 851 25.84 32.78 0.72
CA GLU A 851 26.18 34.02 1.34
C GLU A 851 27.33 34.65 0.56
N ASN A 852 27.11 35.84 0.01
CA ASN A 852 28.10 36.52 -0.83
C ASN A 852 28.63 35.63 -1.99
N GLY A 853 27.77 34.82 -2.58
CA GLY A 853 28.08 33.93 -3.69
C GLY A 853 28.85 32.65 -3.30
N LYS A 854 29.13 32.43 -2.01
CA LYS A 854 29.76 31.19 -1.51
C LYS A 854 28.78 30.33 -0.75
N PRO A 855 28.95 28.99 -0.75
CA PRO A 855 28.15 28.09 0.06
C PRO A 855 28.29 28.41 1.55
N ARG A 856 27.18 28.62 2.23
CA ARG A 856 27.13 28.85 3.67
C ARG A 856 27.12 27.48 4.38
N ALA A 857 28.30 27.10 4.86
CA ALA A 857 28.46 25.85 5.60
C ALA A 857 29.57 26.00 6.64
N GLU A 858 29.32 25.50 7.85
CA GLU A 858 30.28 25.45 8.94
C GLU A 858 31.00 24.09 8.92
N ALA A 859 32.34 24.10 9.09
CA ALA A 859 33.13 22.89 9.13
C ALA A 859 33.52 22.55 10.57
N ALA A 860 33.41 21.28 10.94
CA ALA A 860 33.90 20.72 12.18
C ALA A 860 34.58 19.38 11.90
N ALA A 861 35.31 18.84 12.88
CA ALA A 861 35.96 17.55 12.76
C ALA A 861 35.77 16.74 14.04
N PHE A 862 35.50 15.46 13.88
CA PHE A 862 35.51 14.49 14.98
C PHE A 862 36.82 13.76 15.00
N ALA A 863 37.53 13.81 16.15
CA ALA A 863 38.83 13.19 16.36
C ALA A 863 38.78 12.27 17.57
N ASP A 864 39.49 11.15 17.47
CA ASP A 864 39.76 10.25 18.59
C ASP A 864 41.25 10.01 18.69
N GLY A 865 41.79 10.02 19.93
CA GLY A 865 43.22 9.86 20.16
C GLY A 865 44.13 10.89 19.42
N GLY A 866 43.62 12.06 19.07
CA GLY A 866 44.31 13.11 18.31
C GLY A 866 44.29 12.91 16.79
N GLN A 867 43.64 11.85 16.28
CA GLN A 867 43.49 11.58 14.86
C GLN A 867 42.07 11.97 14.41
N THR A 868 41.95 12.81 13.38
CA THR A 868 40.66 13.13 12.77
C THR A 868 40.11 11.91 12.05
N LEU A 869 38.96 11.42 12.47
CA LEU A 869 38.24 10.28 11.88
C LEU A 869 37.19 10.73 10.87
N LEU A 870 36.41 11.77 11.23
CA LEU A 870 35.31 12.27 10.44
C LEU A 870 35.41 13.77 10.24
N GLU A 871 35.07 14.23 9.05
CA GLU A 871 34.88 15.65 8.72
C GLU A 871 33.37 15.94 8.68
N LEU A 872 32.94 16.98 9.35
CA LEU A 872 31.55 17.39 9.42
C LEU A 872 31.38 18.74 8.71
N ARG A 873 30.29 18.87 7.94
CA ARG A 873 29.88 20.14 7.34
C ARG A 873 28.41 20.38 7.63
N TYR A 874 28.13 21.31 8.49
CA TYR A 874 26.79 21.75 8.83
C TYR A 874 26.36 22.89 7.92
N GLY A 875 25.15 22.80 7.33
CA GLY A 875 24.56 23.85 6.52
C GLY A 875 23.15 24.19 7.00
N PRO A 876 22.95 25.34 7.61
CA PRO A 876 21.61 25.82 7.93
C PRO A 876 20.88 26.20 6.65
N ALA A 877 19.57 25.92 6.62
CA ALA A 877 18.65 26.27 5.54
C ALA A 877 19.13 25.85 4.12
N ALA A 878 19.74 24.67 4.01
CA ALA A 878 20.13 24.11 2.71
C ALA A 878 18.87 23.64 1.95
N THR A 879 18.87 23.83 0.64
CA THR A 879 17.83 23.27 -0.22
C THR A 879 18.18 21.84 -0.57
N ILE A 880 17.23 20.92 -0.35
CA ILE A 880 17.34 19.51 -0.68
C ILE A 880 16.36 19.20 -1.79
N TRP A 881 16.82 18.47 -2.81
CA TRP A 881 15.98 17.91 -3.86
C TRP A 881 15.96 16.40 -3.71
N ARG A 882 14.75 15.84 -3.68
CA ARG A 882 14.53 14.40 -3.82
C ARG A 882 13.93 14.12 -5.18
N ILE A 883 14.57 13.25 -5.96
CA ILE A 883 14.28 13.02 -7.37
C ILE A 883 13.96 11.54 -7.56
N ASN A 884 12.87 11.26 -8.25
CA ASN A 884 12.47 9.90 -8.62
C ASN A 884 12.97 9.59 -10.04
N LEU A 885 14.07 8.84 -10.12
CA LEU A 885 14.73 8.49 -11.39
C LEU A 885 13.99 7.42 -12.20
N GLY A 886 12.88 6.91 -11.69
CA GLY A 886 12.12 5.85 -12.37
C GLY A 886 12.19 4.50 -11.67
N TRP A 887 11.73 3.46 -12.36
CA TRP A 887 11.73 2.10 -11.81
C TRP A 887 13.14 1.57 -11.56
N ARG A 888 13.40 1.02 -10.38
CA ARG A 888 14.70 0.40 -10.05
C ARG A 888 15.09 -0.71 -11.01
N ARG A 889 14.12 -1.43 -11.57
CA ARG A 889 14.30 -2.55 -12.52
C ARG A 889 14.13 -2.14 -13.99
N ARG A 890 14.17 -0.83 -14.32
CA ARG A 890 14.13 -0.40 -15.74
C ARG A 890 15.33 -0.98 -16.49
N GLN A 891 15.13 -1.30 -17.75
CA GLN A 891 16.18 -1.90 -18.60
C GLN A 891 17.31 -0.93 -18.88
N ASP A 892 16.96 0.26 -19.39
CA ASP A 892 17.94 1.31 -19.61
C ASP A 892 18.09 2.19 -18.37
N LYS A 893 19.22 2.06 -17.71
CA LYS A 893 19.56 2.83 -16.50
C LYS A 893 19.84 4.30 -16.78
N SER A 894 20.18 4.67 -18.01
CA SER A 894 20.44 6.05 -18.43
C SER A 894 19.15 6.83 -18.69
N SER A 895 18.06 6.15 -18.95
CA SER A 895 16.74 6.74 -19.21
C SER A 895 16.00 7.01 -17.90
N TYR A 896 16.00 8.27 -17.43
CA TYR A 896 15.36 8.67 -16.19
C TYR A 896 13.88 9.02 -16.36
N GLY A 897 13.12 8.89 -15.26
CA GLY A 897 11.73 9.34 -15.16
C GLY A 897 10.71 8.38 -15.72
N PHE A 898 9.54 8.91 -16.02
CA PHE A 898 8.34 8.18 -16.45
C PHE A 898 7.70 8.88 -17.64
N THR A 899 7.09 8.09 -18.50
CA THR A 899 6.34 8.60 -19.65
C THR A 899 4.92 8.96 -19.21
N ILE A 900 4.46 10.15 -19.59
CA ILE A 900 3.15 10.70 -19.24
C ILE A 900 2.47 11.30 -20.46
N ASP A 901 1.18 11.16 -20.56
CA ASP A 901 0.36 11.90 -21.51
C ASP A 901 0.12 13.30 -20.97
N VAL A 902 0.61 14.31 -21.66
CA VAL A 902 0.54 15.72 -21.22
C VAL A 902 -0.89 16.24 -21.11
N ASN A 903 -1.80 15.74 -21.95
CA ASN A 903 -3.19 16.19 -21.98
C ASN A 903 -4.02 15.60 -20.84
N THR A 904 -3.77 14.33 -20.50
CA THR A 904 -4.58 13.61 -19.50
C THR A 904 -3.88 13.47 -18.16
N GLY A 905 -2.54 13.63 -18.11
CA GLY A 905 -1.72 13.35 -16.95
C GLY A 905 -1.58 11.86 -16.64
N GLU A 906 -2.06 10.96 -17.50
CA GLU A 906 -1.97 9.52 -17.28
C GLU A 906 -0.56 8.99 -17.52
N TRP A 907 -0.11 8.12 -16.61
CA TRP A 907 1.15 7.41 -16.76
C TRP A 907 1.02 6.35 -17.85
N SER A 908 1.92 6.36 -18.83
CA SER A 908 1.92 5.39 -19.93
C SER A 908 2.20 3.97 -19.44
N LYS A 909 1.60 2.97 -20.10
CA LYS A 909 1.79 1.54 -19.78
C LYS A 909 3.15 0.99 -20.18
N ASP A 910 3.92 1.68 -21.02
CA ASP A 910 5.21 1.23 -21.54
C ASP A 910 6.31 1.01 -20.50
N LEU A 911 5.94 1.14 -19.23
CA LEU A 911 6.83 0.97 -18.08
C LEU A 911 7.02 -0.48 -17.63
N GLN A 912 6.37 -1.47 -18.25
CA GLN A 912 6.47 -2.87 -17.81
C GLN A 912 7.00 -3.85 -18.84
N ALA A 913 7.16 -3.48 -20.07
CA ALA A 913 7.62 -4.45 -21.06
C ALA A 913 8.98 -4.05 -21.66
N PRO A 914 9.95 -4.94 -21.52
CA PRO A 914 10.63 -5.33 -22.70
C PRO A 914 9.98 -6.64 -23.08
N THR A 915 9.42 -6.72 -24.16
CA THR A 915 9.55 -7.83 -25.07
C THR A 915 8.42 -7.82 -26.05
N ASP A 916 8.91 -7.83 -27.22
CA ASP A 916 8.32 -8.39 -28.40
C ASP A 916 7.12 -7.64 -28.97
N ALA A 917 7.55 -6.78 -29.87
CA ALA A 917 7.01 -6.60 -31.19
C ALA A 917 5.56 -6.12 -31.30
N GLU A 918 5.45 -5.00 -31.95
CA GLU A 918 4.40 -4.74 -32.91
C GLU A 918 2.97 -4.69 -32.38
N ASP A 919 2.71 -3.75 -31.46
CA ASP A 919 1.39 -3.14 -31.39
C ASP A 919 1.55 -1.62 -31.45
N ASP A 920 2.07 -1.15 -32.57
CA ASP A 920 2.03 0.22 -33.04
C ASP A 920 0.59 0.59 -33.47
N THR A 921 -0.38 0.44 -32.63
CA THR A 921 -1.54 1.29 -32.65
C THR A 921 -1.27 2.49 -31.76
N VAL A 922 -0.38 3.37 -32.19
CA VAL A 922 -0.36 4.77 -31.81
C VAL A 922 -1.78 5.30 -32.04
N ARG A 923 -2.59 5.40 -31.01
CA ARG A 923 -3.85 6.14 -31.09
C ARG A 923 -3.45 7.57 -31.42
N GLU A 924 -3.74 7.99 -32.65
CA GLU A 924 -3.55 9.35 -33.15
C GLU A 924 -4.14 10.32 -32.10
N GLY A 925 -3.31 11.24 -31.59
CA GLY A 925 -3.71 12.31 -30.67
C GLY A 925 -3.12 12.31 -29.27
N LYS A 926 -2.25 11.35 -28.88
CA LYS A 926 -1.57 11.38 -27.60
C LYS A 926 -0.26 12.16 -27.66
N THR A 927 -0.18 13.26 -26.92
CA THR A 927 1.09 13.98 -26.72
C THR A 927 1.79 13.40 -25.51
N VAL A 928 2.80 12.57 -25.76
CA VAL A 928 3.53 11.85 -24.72
C VAL A 928 4.86 12.54 -24.44
N GLU A 929 5.12 12.90 -23.20
CA GLU A 929 6.40 13.44 -22.73
C GLU A 929 6.99 12.58 -21.60
N ARG A 930 8.31 12.64 -21.47
CA ARG A 930 9.00 11.99 -20.35
C ARG A 930 9.35 13.01 -19.29
N ILE A 931 8.91 12.78 -18.07
CA ILE A 931 9.18 13.63 -16.91
C ILE A 931 9.90 12.87 -15.81
N THR A 932 10.77 13.56 -15.09
CA THR A 932 11.46 13.08 -13.90
C THR A 932 10.87 13.78 -12.68
N PRO A 933 9.98 13.12 -11.92
CA PRO A 933 9.32 13.75 -10.78
C PRO A 933 10.33 14.11 -9.69
N PHE A 934 10.20 15.30 -9.15
CA PHE A 934 10.99 15.73 -8.00
C PHE A 934 10.17 16.57 -7.02
N VAL A 935 10.72 16.68 -5.83
CA VAL A 935 10.28 17.61 -4.79
C VAL A 935 11.50 18.28 -4.17
N GLU A 936 11.32 19.49 -3.66
CA GLU A 936 12.37 20.25 -2.99
C GLU A 936 11.88 20.81 -1.66
N ASP A 937 12.80 20.96 -0.70
CA ASP A 937 12.52 21.60 0.58
C ASP A 937 13.79 22.24 1.15
N THR A 938 13.60 23.21 2.07
CA THR A 938 14.69 23.84 2.79
C THR A 938 14.82 23.21 4.17
N ARG A 939 16.02 22.68 4.50
CA ARG A 939 16.29 21.95 5.74
C ARG A 939 17.68 22.24 6.26
N ASN A 940 17.86 22.08 7.58
CA ASN A 940 19.20 22.00 8.16
C ASN A 940 19.83 20.67 7.76
N VAL A 941 21.08 20.71 7.36
CA VAL A 941 21.82 19.52 6.90
C VAL A 941 23.16 19.37 7.61
N LEU A 942 23.56 18.11 7.78
CA LEU A 942 24.91 17.74 8.24
C LEU A 942 25.49 16.72 7.27
N ILE A 943 26.60 17.05 6.63
CA ILE A 943 27.36 16.09 5.83
C ILE A 943 28.48 15.54 6.67
N LEU A 944 28.58 14.23 6.74
CA LEU A 944 29.59 13.52 7.48
C LEU A 944 30.43 12.70 6.50
N SER A 945 31.74 12.99 6.45
CA SER A 945 32.69 12.38 5.53
C SER A 945 33.81 11.69 6.30
N PRO A 946 34.03 10.38 6.16
CA PRO A 946 35.21 9.73 6.71
C PRO A 946 36.50 10.30 6.11
N ARG A 947 37.51 10.54 6.93
CA ARG A 947 38.82 11.04 6.50
C ARG A 947 39.54 10.05 5.57
N THR A 948 39.34 8.76 5.83
CA THR A 948 39.86 7.67 5.00
C THR A 948 38.74 7.03 4.23
N ALA A 949 38.91 6.76 2.95
CA ALA A 949 37.94 6.07 2.13
C ALA A 949 37.59 4.71 2.72
N LEU A 950 36.33 4.42 2.94
CA LEU A 950 35.83 3.19 3.49
C LEU A 950 35.16 2.33 2.40
N PRO A 951 35.20 0.99 2.52
CA PRO A 951 34.44 0.10 1.65
C PRO A 951 32.92 0.40 1.69
N ARG A 952 32.22 0.10 0.60
CA ARG A 952 30.79 0.40 0.44
C ARG A 952 29.93 -0.21 1.55
N ASP A 953 30.18 -1.46 1.91
CA ASP A 953 29.44 -2.17 2.96
C ASP A 953 29.67 -1.56 4.35
N VAL A 954 30.89 -1.11 4.63
CA VAL A 954 31.24 -0.39 5.85
C VAL A 954 30.52 0.96 5.87
N MET A 955 30.51 1.71 4.76
CA MET A 955 29.77 2.97 4.66
C MET A 955 28.26 2.78 4.87
N VAL A 956 27.68 1.70 4.36
CA VAL A 956 26.26 1.38 4.60
C VAL A 956 26.02 1.12 6.08
N THR A 957 26.86 0.30 6.72
CA THR A 957 26.76 0.00 8.15
C THR A 957 26.89 1.26 8.98
N LEU A 958 27.91 2.09 8.69
CA LEU A 958 28.16 3.36 9.37
C LEU A 958 26.95 4.32 9.26
N GLN A 959 26.37 4.45 8.06
CA GLN A 959 25.19 5.29 7.85
C GLN A 959 24.02 4.89 8.75
N TYR A 960 23.70 3.59 8.80
CA TYR A 960 22.57 3.10 9.60
C TYR A 960 22.88 3.10 11.10
N ALA A 961 24.11 2.77 11.50
CA ALA A 961 24.52 2.79 12.89
C ALA A 961 24.46 4.22 13.47
N LEU A 962 25.04 5.20 12.76
CA LEU A 962 24.98 6.61 13.16
C LEU A 962 23.54 7.13 13.19
N LYS A 963 22.72 6.79 12.18
CA LYS A 963 21.30 7.19 12.19
C LYS A 963 20.61 6.69 13.45
N ARG A 964 20.77 5.41 13.79
CA ARG A 964 20.12 4.82 14.98
C ARG A 964 20.73 5.34 16.28
N GLY A 965 22.04 5.57 16.33
CA GLY A 965 22.69 6.17 17.48
C GLY A 965 22.17 7.59 17.75
N ILE A 966 22.03 8.41 16.70
CA ILE A 966 21.46 9.78 16.82
C ILE A 966 20.00 9.71 17.25
N GLU A 967 19.20 8.86 16.65
CA GLU A 967 17.78 8.68 17.03
C GLU A 967 17.65 8.26 18.50
N HIS A 968 18.49 7.37 18.98
CA HIS A 968 18.50 6.91 20.36
C HIS A 968 18.96 8.00 21.34
N GLU A 969 20.12 8.64 21.06
CA GLU A 969 20.70 9.66 21.94
C GLU A 969 19.78 10.87 22.12
N PHE A 970 19.15 11.31 21.01
CA PHE A 970 18.26 12.47 21.01
C PHE A 970 16.78 12.11 21.11
N GLN A 971 16.44 10.85 21.26
CA GLN A 971 15.06 10.33 21.33
C GLN A 971 14.17 10.82 20.18
N LEU A 972 14.69 10.72 18.94
CA LEU A 972 13.99 11.08 17.73
C LEU A 972 13.15 9.92 17.19
N GLU A 973 12.03 10.26 16.58
CA GLU A 973 11.29 9.31 15.74
C GLU A 973 12.04 9.04 14.43
N GLU A 974 11.87 7.86 13.87
CA GLU A 974 12.52 7.46 12.59
C GLU A 974 12.23 8.46 11.45
N ALA A 975 11.07 9.10 11.48
CA ALA A 975 10.64 10.08 10.51
C ALA A 975 11.26 11.47 10.68
N GLU A 976 11.87 11.76 11.85
CA GLU A 976 12.41 13.10 12.16
C GLU A 976 13.83 13.30 11.63
N LEU A 977 14.60 12.22 11.46
CA LEU A 977 15.95 12.25 10.91
C LEU A 977 16.06 11.38 9.68
N ALA A 978 16.54 11.95 8.58
CA ALA A 978 16.85 11.21 7.38
C ALA A 978 18.37 11.13 7.17
N ALA A 979 18.82 10.01 6.60
CA ALA A 979 20.23 9.77 6.25
C ALA A 979 20.32 9.24 4.82
N GLU A 980 21.04 9.95 3.96
CA GLU A 980 21.18 9.62 2.54
C GLU A 980 22.64 9.52 2.13
N PRO A 981 23.01 8.60 1.24
CA PRO A 981 24.39 8.50 0.75
C PRO A 981 24.72 9.61 -0.25
N LEU A 982 25.94 10.12 -0.19
CA LEU A 982 26.50 11.05 -1.19
C LEU A 982 27.76 10.45 -1.83
N PRO A 983 27.98 10.69 -3.13
CA PRO A 983 27.09 11.33 -4.12
C PRO A 983 25.89 10.50 -4.51
N ASP A 984 25.93 9.19 -4.37
CA ASP A 984 24.81 8.27 -4.64
C ASP A 984 24.98 6.93 -3.89
N ALA A 985 24.02 6.01 -4.08
CA ALA A 985 23.99 4.72 -3.40
C ALA A 985 25.13 3.76 -3.84
N ASP A 986 25.71 3.96 -5.01
CA ASP A 986 26.79 3.11 -5.54
C ASP A 986 28.18 3.63 -5.15
N ASN A 987 28.35 4.96 -5.09
CA ASN A 987 29.59 5.65 -4.72
C ASN A 987 29.39 6.41 -3.40
N ARG A 988 29.51 5.71 -2.27
CA ARG A 988 29.26 6.28 -0.95
C ARG A 988 30.53 6.88 -0.37
N CYS A 989 30.73 8.19 -0.57
CA CYS A 989 31.89 8.91 -0.03
C CYS A 989 31.54 9.68 1.26
N ALA A 990 30.29 10.03 1.44
CA ALA A 990 29.79 10.77 2.58
C ALA A 990 28.33 10.38 2.92
N ILE A 991 27.87 10.81 4.09
CA ILE A 991 26.50 10.62 4.56
C ILE A 991 25.89 12.00 4.76
N LEU A 992 24.74 12.24 4.13
CA LEU A 992 23.92 13.42 4.33
C LEU A 992 22.86 13.14 5.39
N PHE A 993 22.89 13.84 6.49
CA PHE A 993 21.79 13.90 7.46
C PHE A 993 20.98 15.16 7.27
N TYR A 994 19.67 15.07 7.40
CA TYR A 994 18.79 16.23 7.45
C TYR A 994 17.59 15.98 8.38
N GLU A 995 17.17 17.04 9.07
CA GLU A 995 15.99 17.01 9.94
C GLU A 995 14.74 17.07 9.08
N ALA A 996 13.92 16.01 9.15
CA ALA A 996 12.74 15.88 8.33
C ALA A 996 11.52 16.60 8.94
N ALA A 997 11.50 16.85 10.25
CA ALA A 997 10.47 17.63 10.93
C ALA A 997 10.58 19.13 10.59
N GLU A 998 9.44 19.80 10.58
CA GLU A 998 9.41 21.25 10.39
C GLU A 998 9.97 21.97 11.63
N GLY A 999 10.81 22.99 11.40
CA GLY A 999 11.50 23.70 12.48
C GLY A 999 12.72 22.96 13.03
N GLY A 1000 12.83 21.65 12.83
CA GLY A 1000 13.92 20.83 13.36
C GLY A 1000 13.95 20.74 14.89
N ALA A 1001 14.62 19.74 15.42
CA ALA A 1001 14.91 19.59 16.84
C ALA A 1001 16.26 20.21 17.25
N GLY A 1002 16.98 20.81 16.28
CA GLY A 1002 18.32 21.38 16.48
C GLY A 1002 19.40 20.32 16.73
N VAL A 1003 19.14 19.07 16.41
CA VAL A 1003 20.05 17.95 16.68
C VAL A 1003 21.30 18.05 15.83
N LEU A 1004 21.16 18.41 14.56
CA LEU A 1004 22.30 18.54 13.65
C LEU A 1004 23.20 19.73 14.03
N THR A 1005 22.62 20.82 14.54
CA THR A 1005 23.36 21.95 15.11
C THR A 1005 24.17 21.49 16.33
N ARG A 1006 23.55 20.71 17.22
CA ARG A 1006 24.23 20.17 18.41
C ARG A 1006 25.36 19.20 18.04
N LEU A 1007 25.16 18.29 17.10
CA LEU A 1007 26.19 17.38 16.61
C LEU A 1007 27.37 18.12 15.97
N ALA A 1008 27.15 19.29 15.37
CA ALA A 1008 28.20 20.12 14.79
C ALA A 1008 28.96 20.97 15.81
N SER A 1009 28.31 21.36 16.93
CA SER A 1009 28.86 22.27 17.91
C SER A 1009 29.34 21.62 19.21
N ASP A 1010 28.76 20.50 19.62
CA ASP A 1010 29.11 19.74 20.82
C ASP A 1010 30.04 18.56 20.45
N VAL A 1011 31.30 18.68 20.84
CA VAL A 1011 32.34 17.69 20.57
C VAL A 1011 31.99 16.30 21.14
N ASP A 1012 31.31 16.27 22.30
CA ASP A 1012 31.00 15.04 23.01
C ASP A 1012 29.72 14.38 22.50
N ALA A 1013 28.83 15.13 21.81
CA ALA A 1013 27.56 14.58 21.32
C ALA A 1013 27.75 13.47 20.31
N LEU A 1014 28.66 13.63 19.36
CA LEU A 1014 28.95 12.59 18.36
C LEU A 1014 29.68 11.37 18.97
N GLN A 1015 30.44 11.55 20.04
CA GLN A 1015 31.07 10.46 20.76
C GLN A 1015 30.07 9.58 21.53
N ARG A 1016 29.01 10.17 22.05
CA ARG A 1016 27.93 9.44 22.71
C ARG A 1016 27.04 8.66 21.72
N VAL A 1017 26.95 9.16 20.50
CA VAL A 1017 26.25 8.48 19.39
C VAL A 1017 27.01 7.22 18.95
#